data_f19162e0b28f364c8bed20cd0e1de35d
#
_entry.id   f19162e0b28f364c8bed20cd0e1de35d
#
_cell.length_a   1.000
_cell.length_b   1.000
_cell.length_c   1.000
_cell.angle_alpha   90.00
_cell.angle_beta   90.00
_cell.angle_gamma   90.00
#
_symmetry.space_group_name_H-M   'P 1'
#
loop_
_entity.id
_entity.type
_entity.pdbx_description
1 polymer ?
#
loop_
_entity_poly.entity_id
_entity_poly.type
_entity_poly.pdbx_seq_one_letter_code
_entity_poly.pdbx_strand_id
1 'polypeptide(L)'
;MYRTLIIILFLWADTKLFSSEHSVNYSFTQLSIEQGLSQATVQSILLDHKGTLWIGTQNGLNSYTQEGIKTYLHHSDDPHSLPSNYINHLTEDSLGNLWIATPKGLALYDAEQDRFNTTISQAIYSSIKVKGGIWFGSENTIYCYDYHSKKTKIIHIKKQEKKKNINMVDYRIHKMVYPDKNKILVGTRRKGIYSYNCQTQQFSLFIPSSPNLLTSLYITLDQHIYTSFYGSGLYCYDQTGKIQEHYTQTNSGLNNNYILDITEHNGKLWLATDGSGINQFAPHTQQFSQLQHIVGDYSSLPVNSITLLYKDQEKNLWAGSVRGGIFCIKETYIKTYKDAVLNNPNGLSEKSIISLYEEKNGKVWIGTDGGGINLYDPSTDKFTHFPSTYGDKVISIAEISESELMVSLYTKGIFLFNKKTQQYRPFTIIDKETNYKECFYGYLPLANQVANNKIYIISRNAYAYNTHNHTFSKMQTDRHYDFSNNALCLSYSNDKFSLLKYAHQAFWVDQQNDSIRLLFELEKNETITSMSYDNNDIIWTGTDKGLGFFDLKSRKYHRIHTKLFNNISFLIADRKGRLWICAQNQLYSYIIKENKFTIWNSSDGFPSNEILFAYQKQSNKNYIYLGGSEGLVKINTNIPETETQIPEIYLSDILLNGSPYLKKIKENTINIPWNYNSLSIHLRIKNRDIFQKYLLRYIIESRSKQLIETYDPTLNLSSLSAGNYTIRVSCNTKDGNHTTPQKLINIIVTPPWYKTSWFIGIAAILFIITTAGIGYIYFRRKKKYMKGNMNHFLQAILNDILKNKEEKIPV
;
A
#
# COMPACT_ATOMS: atom_id res chain seq x y z
N MET A 1 30.33 31.75 -46.91
CA MET A 1 29.74 30.45 -47.14
C MET A 1 30.14 29.42 -46.07
N TYR A 2 31.36 29.30 -45.61
CA TYR A 2 31.76 28.36 -44.52
C TYR A 2 31.23 28.72 -43.12
N ARG A 3 31.05 30.02 -42.78
CA ARG A 3 30.51 30.44 -41.47
C ARG A 3 29.01 30.19 -41.34
N THR A 4 28.22 30.21 -42.43
CA THR A 4 26.81 29.93 -42.46
C THR A 4 26.49 28.44 -42.36
N LEU A 5 27.39 27.58 -42.85
CA LEU A 5 27.28 26.14 -42.81
C LEU A 5 27.55 25.59 -41.38
N ILE A 6 28.45 26.22 -40.61
CA ILE A 6 28.77 25.88 -39.24
C ILE A 6 27.63 26.27 -38.29
N ILE A 7 26.92 27.38 -38.51
CA ILE A 7 25.77 27.79 -37.73
C ILE A 7 24.56 26.86 -37.98
N ILE A 8 24.35 26.39 -39.21
CA ILE A 8 23.30 25.43 -39.54
C ILE A 8 23.62 24.05 -38.96
N LEU A 9 24.89 23.62 -38.88
CA LEU A 9 25.30 22.36 -38.22
C LEU A 9 25.19 22.43 -36.70
N PHE A 10 25.38 23.59 -36.06
CA PHE A 10 25.13 23.79 -34.63
C PHE A 10 23.63 23.87 -34.30
N LEU A 11 22.82 24.45 -35.18
CA LEU A 11 21.35 24.43 -35.02
C LEU A 11 20.72 23.04 -35.28
N TRP A 12 21.42 22.13 -35.99
CA TRP A 12 21.00 20.75 -36.18
C TRP A 12 21.54 19.81 -35.07
N ALA A 13 22.57 20.19 -34.37
CA ALA A 13 23.12 19.43 -33.22
C ALA A 13 22.34 19.67 -31.93
N ASP A 14 21.70 20.84 -31.78
CA ASP A 14 20.90 21.15 -30.59
C ASP A 14 19.48 20.52 -30.60
N THR A 15 19.05 19.94 -31.73
CA THR A 15 17.72 19.27 -31.81
C THR A 15 17.77 17.79 -31.42
N LYS A 16 18.89 17.23 -30.94
CA LYS A 16 19.01 15.84 -30.48
C LYS A 16 19.35 15.66 -29.01
N LEU A 17 19.24 16.69 -28.21
CA LEU A 17 19.19 16.59 -26.74
C LEU A 17 17.74 16.63 -26.22
N PHE A 18 16.83 15.97 -26.93
CA PHE A 18 15.62 15.50 -26.26
C PHE A 18 16.04 14.31 -25.41
N SER A 19 16.18 14.55 -24.10
CA SER A 19 16.13 13.51 -23.11
C SER A 19 14.95 12.61 -23.46
N SER A 20 15.19 11.35 -23.67
CA SER A 20 14.12 10.35 -23.66
C SER A 20 13.35 10.61 -22.36
N GLU A 21 12.16 11.21 -22.45
CA GLU A 21 11.26 11.22 -21.30
C GLU A 21 11.17 9.77 -20.86
N HIS A 22 11.71 9.48 -19.67
CA HIS A 22 11.56 8.19 -19.08
C HIS A 22 10.06 7.93 -19.01
N SER A 23 9.56 6.97 -19.73
CA SER A 23 8.16 6.57 -19.66
C SER A 23 7.84 6.25 -18.20
N VAL A 24 7.09 7.15 -17.56
CA VAL A 24 6.67 6.97 -16.17
C VAL A 24 5.67 5.82 -16.15
N ASN A 25 5.96 4.79 -15.38
CA ASN A 25 5.01 3.71 -15.15
C ASN A 25 4.05 4.11 -14.03
N TYR A 26 2.83 3.56 -14.08
CA TYR A 26 1.82 3.78 -13.08
C TYR A 26 1.37 2.45 -12.48
N SER A 27 1.06 2.45 -11.20
CA SER A 27 0.37 1.37 -10.50
C SER A 27 -1.06 1.81 -10.18
N PHE A 28 -1.98 0.85 -10.18
CA PHE A 28 -3.40 1.07 -9.95
C PHE A 28 -3.88 0.15 -8.82
N THR A 29 -4.17 0.75 -7.67
CA THR A 29 -4.75 0.00 -6.54
C THR A 29 -6.24 0.22 -6.53
N GLN A 30 -7.01 -0.84 -6.77
CA GLN A 30 -8.45 -0.80 -6.98
C GLN A 30 -9.25 -1.16 -5.72
N LEU A 31 -10.37 -0.46 -5.50
CA LEU A 31 -11.47 -0.85 -4.64
C LEU A 31 -12.74 -0.98 -5.47
N SER A 32 -13.30 -2.17 -5.50
CA SER A 32 -14.49 -2.53 -6.27
C SER A 32 -15.56 -3.17 -5.37
N ILE A 33 -16.59 -3.73 -5.97
CA ILE A 33 -17.63 -4.50 -5.26
C ILE A 33 -17.01 -5.70 -4.53
N GLU A 34 -15.95 -6.31 -5.07
CA GLU A 34 -15.25 -7.44 -4.46
C GLU A 34 -14.64 -7.08 -3.10
N GLN A 35 -14.24 -5.81 -2.91
CA GLN A 35 -13.73 -5.31 -1.64
C GLN A 35 -14.83 -4.70 -0.75
N GLY A 36 -16.09 -4.73 -1.17
CA GLY A 36 -17.24 -4.34 -0.38
C GLY A 36 -17.91 -3.01 -0.75
N LEU A 37 -17.56 -2.38 -1.90
CA LEU A 37 -18.30 -1.21 -2.37
C LEU A 37 -19.77 -1.56 -2.65
N SER A 38 -20.68 -0.67 -2.26
CA SER A 38 -22.11 -0.82 -2.46
C SER A 38 -22.51 -0.86 -3.95
N GLN A 39 -21.71 -0.24 -4.81
CA GLN A 39 -21.94 -0.18 -6.25
C GLN A 39 -20.68 0.26 -7.02
N ALA A 40 -20.48 -0.27 -8.23
CA ALA A 40 -19.26 -0.04 -9.01
C ALA A 40 -19.19 1.31 -9.73
N THR A 41 -20.33 2.01 -9.93
CA THR A 41 -20.34 3.32 -10.58
C THR A 41 -20.16 4.42 -9.56
N VAL A 42 -19.02 5.08 -9.63
CA VAL A 42 -18.61 6.11 -8.66
C VAL A 42 -18.91 7.50 -9.20
N GLN A 43 -19.50 8.36 -8.36
CA GLN A 43 -19.91 9.72 -8.70
C GLN A 43 -19.09 10.79 -7.96
N SER A 44 -18.54 10.46 -6.81
CA SER A 44 -17.73 11.39 -6.03
C SER A 44 -16.76 10.65 -5.10
N ILE A 45 -15.58 11.21 -4.91
CA ILE A 45 -14.53 10.71 -4.01
C ILE A 45 -14.07 11.86 -3.14
N LEU A 46 -13.84 11.61 -1.87
CA LEU A 46 -13.31 12.57 -0.91
C LEU A 46 -12.45 11.86 0.15
N LEU A 47 -11.23 12.30 0.36
CA LEU A 47 -10.43 11.95 1.52
C LEU A 47 -10.59 13.05 2.57
N ASP A 48 -11.17 12.72 3.73
CA ASP A 48 -11.38 13.69 4.81
C ASP A 48 -10.09 13.98 5.60
N HIS A 49 -10.12 15.02 6.44
CA HIS A 49 -8.98 15.42 7.26
C HIS A 49 -8.54 14.33 8.28
N LYS A 50 -9.41 13.36 8.60
CA LYS A 50 -9.13 12.23 9.49
C LYS A 50 -8.57 11.00 8.75
N GLY A 51 -8.43 11.07 7.43
CA GLY A 51 -7.93 9.98 6.61
C GLY A 51 -8.97 8.92 6.24
N THR A 52 -10.28 9.22 6.38
CA THR A 52 -11.35 8.37 5.85
C THR A 52 -11.58 8.69 4.38
N LEU A 53 -11.54 7.69 3.52
CA LEU A 53 -11.90 7.82 2.12
C LEU A 53 -13.40 7.59 1.95
N TRP A 54 -14.11 8.67 1.58
CA TRP A 54 -15.54 8.64 1.32
C TRP A 54 -15.79 8.46 -0.18
N ILE A 55 -16.65 7.52 -0.53
CA ILE A 55 -16.95 7.12 -1.90
C ILE A 55 -18.44 7.17 -2.12
N GLY A 56 -18.88 8.15 -2.89
CA GLY A 56 -20.27 8.30 -3.31
C GLY A 56 -20.53 7.53 -4.59
N THR A 57 -21.51 6.65 -4.57
CA THR A 57 -21.90 5.81 -5.70
C THR A 57 -23.31 6.12 -6.17
N GLN A 58 -23.79 5.46 -7.22
CA GLN A 58 -25.18 5.51 -7.63
C GLN A 58 -26.11 4.80 -6.65
N ASN A 59 -25.59 3.96 -5.74
CA ASN A 59 -26.38 3.24 -4.75
C ASN A 59 -25.68 3.18 -3.39
N GLY A 60 -25.57 4.31 -2.72
CA GLY A 60 -25.05 4.44 -1.37
C GLY A 60 -23.76 5.23 -1.26
N LEU A 61 -23.47 5.63 -0.03
CA LEU A 61 -22.23 6.23 0.41
C LEU A 61 -21.39 5.18 1.11
N ASN A 62 -20.11 5.11 0.80
CA ASN A 62 -19.19 4.19 1.45
C ASN A 62 -18.08 4.98 2.15
N SER A 63 -17.67 4.54 3.33
CA SER A 63 -16.44 4.99 3.98
C SER A 63 -15.43 3.85 4.02
N TYR A 64 -14.22 4.12 3.56
CA TYR A 64 -13.11 3.16 3.60
C TYR A 64 -12.07 3.62 4.61
N THR A 65 -11.71 2.72 5.51
CA THR A 65 -10.63 2.86 6.49
C THR A 65 -9.78 1.59 6.50
N GLN A 66 -8.78 1.51 7.37
CA GLN A 66 -8.01 0.27 7.56
C GLN A 66 -8.85 -0.90 8.11
N GLU A 67 -10.01 -0.63 8.71
CA GLU A 67 -10.97 -1.63 9.18
C GLU A 67 -11.80 -2.22 8.03
N GLY A 68 -11.79 -1.58 6.85
CA GLY A 68 -12.55 -1.99 5.67
C GLY A 68 -13.54 -0.95 5.20
N ILE A 69 -14.55 -1.40 4.43
CA ILE A 69 -15.60 -0.56 3.86
C ILE A 69 -16.86 -0.67 4.71
N LYS A 70 -17.41 0.50 5.09
CA LYS A 70 -18.73 0.63 5.68
C LYS A 70 -19.66 1.34 4.72
N THR A 71 -20.85 0.78 4.50
CA THR A 71 -21.86 1.30 3.58
C THR A 71 -23.01 1.97 4.32
N TYR A 72 -23.46 3.10 3.80
CA TYR A 72 -24.62 3.85 4.26
C TYR A 72 -25.64 3.96 3.15
N LEU A 73 -26.89 3.65 3.48
CA LEU A 73 -28.02 3.67 2.56
C LEU A 73 -29.14 4.58 3.06
N HIS A 74 -30.04 4.94 2.14
CA HIS A 74 -31.31 5.58 2.47
C HIS A 74 -32.29 4.57 3.02
N HIS A 75 -32.90 4.88 4.15
CA HIS A 75 -34.00 4.13 4.77
C HIS A 75 -35.18 5.06 4.93
N SER A 76 -36.32 4.70 4.33
CA SER A 76 -37.54 5.53 4.36
C SER A 76 -38.08 5.80 5.77
N ASP A 77 -37.89 4.85 6.69
CA ASP A 77 -38.39 4.87 8.06
C ASP A 77 -37.41 5.55 9.04
N ASP A 78 -36.22 5.90 8.58
CA ASP A 78 -35.18 6.57 9.38
C ASP A 78 -34.89 7.99 8.83
N PRO A 79 -35.39 9.05 9.50
CA PRO A 79 -35.13 10.43 9.09
C PRO A 79 -33.67 10.85 9.21
N HIS A 80 -32.85 10.06 9.89
CA HIS A 80 -31.43 10.27 10.05
C HIS A 80 -30.56 9.42 9.09
N SER A 81 -31.18 8.72 8.16
CA SER A 81 -30.50 8.06 7.05
C SER A 81 -30.17 9.06 5.92
N LEU A 82 -29.48 8.61 4.88
CA LEU A 82 -29.19 9.43 3.70
C LEU A 82 -30.50 9.89 3.03
N PRO A 83 -30.58 11.12 2.47
CA PRO A 83 -31.76 11.58 1.72
C PRO A 83 -32.05 10.75 0.46
N SER A 84 -31.00 10.18 -0.14
CA SER A 84 -31.06 9.32 -1.32
C SER A 84 -29.84 8.42 -1.39
N ASN A 85 -29.98 7.23 -2.00
CA ASN A 85 -28.84 6.37 -2.30
C ASN A 85 -27.91 6.93 -3.41
N TYR A 86 -28.46 7.75 -4.30
CA TYR A 86 -27.65 8.35 -5.35
C TYR A 86 -26.88 9.55 -4.78
N ILE A 87 -25.53 9.47 -4.79
CA ILE A 87 -24.66 10.53 -4.29
C ILE A 87 -24.17 11.37 -5.47
N ASN A 88 -24.53 12.65 -5.52
CA ASN A 88 -24.05 13.56 -6.57
C ASN A 88 -22.65 14.08 -6.30
N HIS A 89 -22.38 14.53 -5.06
CA HIS A 89 -21.14 15.17 -4.71
C HIS A 89 -20.85 15.07 -3.21
N LEU A 90 -19.55 14.96 -2.86
CA LEU A 90 -19.04 14.96 -1.50
C LEU A 90 -18.12 16.15 -1.30
N THR A 91 -18.22 16.79 -0.16
CA THR A 91 -17.28 17.85 0.21
C THR A 91 -17.11 17.91 1.72
N GLU A 92 -15.90 18.21 2.15
CA GLU A 92 -15.61 18.54 3.54
C GLU A 92 -15.42 20.05 3.65
N ASP A 93 -16.05 20.70 4.62
CA ASP A 93 -15.88 22.12 4.82
C ASP A 93 -14.58 22.46 5.59
N SER A 94 -14.31 23.74 5.82
CA SER A 94 -13.10 24.16 6.52
C SER A 94 -13.13 23.89 8.03
N LEU A 95 -14.27 23.44 8.56
CA LEU A 95 -14.46 23.03 9.95
C LEU A 95 -14.35 21.50 10.12
N GLY A 96 -14.14 20.77 9.02
CA GLY A 96 -14.05 19.31 9.00
C GLY A 96 -15.40 18.61 8.95
N ASN A 97 -16.49 19.31 8.62
CA ASN A 97 -17.81 18.71 8.47
C ASN A 97 -17.95 18.10 7.07
N LEU A 98 -18.45 16.88 6.98
CA LEU A 98 -18.74 16.18 5.73
C LEU A 98 -20.16 16.51 5.26
N TRP A 99 -20.27 17.04 4.05
CA TRP A 99 -21.51 17.35 3.37
C TRP A 99 -21.75 16.39 2.21
N ILE A 100 -22.94 15.85 2.14
CA ILE A 100 -23.36 14.86 1.15
C ILE A 100 -24.48 15.44 0.29
N ALA A 101 -24.18 15.74 -0.96
CA ALA A 101 -25.13 16.23 -1.95
C ALA A 101 -25.82 15.09 -2.68
N THR A 102 -27.15 15.09 -2.68
CA THR A 102 -27.98 14.07 -3.32
C THR A 102 -29.10 14.71 -4.17
N PRO A 103 -29.76 13.94 -5.08
CA PRO A 103 -30.93 14.43 -5.82
C PRO A 103 -32.13 14.80 -4.96
N LYS A 104 -32.19 14.32 -3.71
CA LYS A 104 -33.31 14.57 -2.80
C LYS A 104 -32.97 15.50 -1.63
N GLY A 105 -31.72 15.94 -1.52
CA GLY A 105 -31.31 16.87 -0.48
C GLY A 105 -29.82 16.91 -0.21
N LEU A 106 -29.45 17.86 0.65
CA LEU A 106 -28.10 18.01 1.22
C LEU A 106 -28.13 17.50 2.64
N ALA A 107 -27.26 16.56 2.96
CA ALA A 107 -27.10 16.03 4.30
C ALA A 107 -25.74 16.44 4.90
N LEU A 108 -25.73 16.65 6.20
CA LEU A 108 -24.55 16.82 7.03
C LEU A 108 -24.35 15.54 7.84
N TYR A 109 -23.15 14.97 7.76
CA TYR A 109 -22.80 13.79 8.55
C TYR A 109 -22.47 14.17 10.00
N ASP A 110 -23.14 13.54 10.93
CA ASP A 110 -22.86 13.61 12.36
C ASP A 110 -21.99 12.42 12.76
N ALA A 111 -20.69 12.65 12.85
CA ALA A 111 -19.72 11.62 13.16
C ALA A 111 -19.85 11.05 14.59
N GLU A 112 -20.46 11.80 15.53
CA GLU A 112 -20.63 11.34 16.90
C GLU A 112 -21.77 10.33 17.05
N GLN A 113 -22.83 10.48 16.24
CA GLN A 113 -23.98 9.60 16.26
C GLN A 113 -24.04 8.66 15.06
N ASP A 114 -23.02 8.80 14.16
CA ASP A 114 -22.91 8.03 12.93
C ASP A 114 -24.19 8.06 12.07
N ARG A 115 -24.74 9.26 11.88
CA ARG A 115 -26.01 9.51 11.20
C ARG A 115 -25.97 10.77 10.33
N PHE A 116 -27.00 10.98 9.53
CA PHE A 116 -27.10 12.09 8.59
C PHE A 116 -28.26 13.02 8.99
N ASN A 117 -28.00 14.32 8.92
CA ASN A 117 -29.01 15.35 9.18
C ASN A 117 -29.28 16.12 7.87
N THR A 118 -30.47 15.96 7.29
CA THR A 118 -30.86 16.70 6.09
C THR A 118 -31.04 18.17 6.38
N THR A 119 -30.23 19.03 5.72
CA THR A 119 -30.24 20.50 5.94
C THR A 119 -30.98 21.24 4.84
N ILE A 120 -31.00 20.73 3.62
CA ILE A 120 -31.69 21.30 2.45
C ILE A 120 -32.44 20.15 1.77
N SER A 121 -33.72 20.31 1.50
CA SER A 121 -34.56 19.27 0.86
C SER A 121 -34.69 19.41 -0.66
N GLN A 122 -33.79 20.14 -1.31
CA GLN A 122 -33.69 20.28 -2.76
C GLN A 122 -32.47 19.58 -3.30
N ALA A 123 -32.54 19.16 -4.57
CA ALA A 123 -31.44 18.51 -5.25
C ALA A 123 -30.19 19.39 -5.27
N ILE A 124 -29.05 18.85 -4.84
CA ILE A 124 -27.74 19.49 -4.90
C ILE A 124 -26.81 18.67 -5.80
N TYR A 125 -26.08 19.34 -6.69
CA TYR A 125 -25.25 18.69 -7.71
C TYR A 125 -23.78 19.01 -7.58
N SER A 126 -23.41 20.13 -6.98
CA SER A 126 -22.03 20.55 -6.82
C SER A 126 -21.85 21.40 -5.57
N SER A 127 -20.62 21.54 -5.13
CA SER A 127 -20.27 22.43 -4.02
C SER A 127 -18.91 23.05 -4.23
N ILE A 128 -18.64 24.14 -3.54
CA ILE A 128 -17.34 24.81 -3.53
C ILE A 128 -17.08 25.48 -2.17
N LYS A 129 -15.85 25.32 -1.67
CA LYS A 129 -15.37 26.06 -0.50
C LYS A 129 -15.04 27.50 -0.90
N VAL A 130 -15.53 28.43 -0.10
CA VAL A 130 -15.20 29.85 -0.24
C VAL A 130 -14.68 30.39 1.08
N LYS A 131 -14.09 31.57 1.08
CA LYS A 131 -13.64 32.20 2.33
C LYS A 131 -14.82 32.44 3.28
N GLY A 132 -14.81 31.78 4.44
CA GLY A 132 -15.84 31.94 5.48
C GLY A 132 -17.10 31.09 5.28
N GLY A 133 -17.18 30.23 4.26
CA GLY A 133 -18.38 29.45 4.03
C GLY A 133 -18.22 28.35 2.99
N ILE A 134 -19.34 27.75 2.66
CA ILE A 134 -19.44 26.74 1.59
C ILE A 134 -20.70 27.00 0.76
N TRP A 135 -20.59 26.86 -0.55
CA TRP A 135 -21.68 27.08 -1.48
C TRP A 135 -22.08 25.78 -2.16
N PHE A 136 -23.38 25.60 -2.31
CA PHE A 136 -23.99 24.41 -2.89
C PHE A 136 -24.83 24.78 -4.10
N GLY A 137 -24.57 24.14 -5.24
CA GLY A 137 -25.24 24.37 -6.52
C GLY A 137 -26.42 23.43 -6.71
N SER A 138 -27.59 24.00 -7.02
CA SER A 138 -28.83 23.33 -7.34
C SER A 138 -29.27 23.64 -8.77
N GLU A 139 -30.56 23.59 -9.05
CA GLU A 139 -31.17 24.06 -10.33
C GLU A 139 -31.41 25.56 -10.25
N ASN A 140 -30.65 26.34 -11.02
CA ASN A 140 -30.72 27.82 -11.03
C ASN A 140 -30.48 28.53 -9.67
N THR A 141 -30.08 27.80 -8.64
CA THR A 141 -30.01 28.30 -7.27
C THR A 141 -28.69 27.87 -6.62
N ILE A 142 -28.07 28.81 -5.90
CA ILE A 142 -26.91 28.57 -5.06
C ILE A 142 -27.30 28.83 -3.60
N TYR A 143 -27.04 27.84 -2.74
CA TYR A 143 -27.18 27.92 -1.31
C TYR A 143 -25.83 28.26 -0.70
N CYS A 144 -25.67 29.44 -0.13
CA CYS A 144 -24.43 29.94 0.44
C CYS A 144 -24.49 29.82 1.96
N TYR A 145 -23.85 28.79 2.53
CA TYR A 145 -23.77 28.60 3.97
C TYR A 145 -22.58 29.36 4.55
N ASP A 146 -22.85 30.22 5.51
CA ASP A 146 -21.84 31.03 6.21
C ASP A 146 -21.51 30.42 7.57
N TYR A 147 -20.22 30.19 7.86
CA TYR A 147 -19.76 29.50 9.09
C TYR A 147 -19.97 30.34 10.36
N HIS A 148 -19.90 31.68 10.26
CA HIS A 148 -20.02 32.56 11.40
C HIS A 148 -21.48 32.70 11.86
N SER A 149 -22.35 33.04 10.92
CA SER A 149 -23.75 33.25 11.22
C SER A 149 -24.55 31.95 11.29
N LYS A 150 -23.99 30.82 10.79
CA LYS A 150 -24.67 29.53 10.62
C LYS A 150 -25.97 29.62 9.81
N LYS A 151 -26.04 30.61 8.91
CA LYS A 151 -27.22 30.87 8.06
C LYS A 151 -26.92 30.56 6.62
N THR A 152 -27.96 30.16 5.89
CA THR A 152 -27.90 29.92 4.45
C THR A 152 -28.54 31.08 3.70
N LYS A 153 -27.77 31.75 2.82
CA LYS A 153 -28.28 32.73 1.87
C LYS A 153 -28.57 32.04 0.56
N ILE A 154 -29.64 32.43 -0.11
CA ILE A 154 -30.06 31.87 -1.40
C ILE A 154 -29.81 32.89 -2.50
N ILE A 155 -29.14 32.47 -3.58
CA ILE A 155 -28.83 33.30 -4.75
C ILE A 155 -29.33 32.57 -6.01
N HIS A 156 -30.02 33.28 -6.89
CA HIS A 156 -30.51 32.74 -8.16
C HIS A 156 -29.70 33.29 -9.34
N ILE A 157 -29.31 32.41 -10.29
CA ILE A 157 -28.61 32.83 -11.52
C ILE A 157 -29.52 33.69 -12.37
N LYS A 158 -30.79 33.29 -12.54
CA LYS A 158 -31.84 34.08 -13.20
C LYS A 158 -33.06 34.19 -12.29
N LYS A 159 -33.62 35.41 -12.16
CA LYS A 159 -34.92 35.63 -11.51
C LYS A 159 -35.99 34.99 -12.38
N GLN A 160 -36.95 34.29 -11.77
CA GLN A 160 -38.11 33.74 -12.49
C GLN A 160 -39.01 34.92 -12.96
N GLU A 161 -39.07 35.10 -14.28
CA GLU A 161 -40.08 35.96 -14.86
C GLU A 161 -41.41 35.16 -14.96
N LYS A 162 -42.45 35.70 -14.37
CA LYS A 162 -43.81 35.05 -14.26
C LYS A 162 -44.46 34.64 -15.61
N LYS A 163 -43.84 34.94 -16.75
CA LYS A 163 -44.44 34.76 -18.11
C LYS A 163 -43.67 33.87 -19.06
N LYS A 164 -42.56 33.25 -18.71
CA LYS A 164 -41.82 32.34 -19.58
C LYS A 164 -41.57 31.02 -18.89
N ASN A 165 -41.99 29.90 -19.50
CA ASN A 165 -41.59 28.56 -19.12
C ASN A 165 -40.09 28.35 -19.37
N ILE A 166 -39.26 28.78 -18.41
CA ILE A 166 -37.83 28.52 -18.45
C ILE A 166 -37.60 27.09 -17.94
N ASN A 167 -36.99 26.25 -18.77
CA ASN A 167 -36.59 24.92 -18.35
C ASN A 167 -35.45 25.06 -17.33
N MET A 168 -35.73 24.98 -16.04
CA MET A 168 -34.77 25.15 -14.94
C MET A 168 -33.70 24.07 -14.91
N VAL A 169 -33.96 22.88 -15.46
CA VAL A 169 -33.02 21.77 -15.58
C VAL A 169 -31.79 22.16 -16.40
N ASP A 170 -31.96 23.04 -17.40
CA ASP A 170 -30.84 23.54 -18.20
C ASP A 170 -29.89 24.45 -17.43
N TYR A 171 -30.36 25.07 -16.33
CA TYR A 171 -29.58 25.90 -15.41
C TYR A 171 -28.99 25.12 -14.25
N ARG A 172 -29.13 23.77 -14.22
CA ARG A 172 -28.51 22.93 -13.20
C ARG A 172 -27.02 23.25 -13.08
N ILE A 173 -26.58 23.61 -11.88
CA ILE A 173 -25.20 23.95 -11.59
C ILE A 173 -24.39 22.68 -11.46
N HIS A 174 -23.61 22.43 -12.51
CA HIS A 174 -22.83 21.20 -12.64
C HIS A 174 -21.48 21.29 -11.96
N LYS A 175 -20.78 22.45 -12.12
CA LYS A 175 -19.44 22.68 -11.54
C LYS A 175 -19.32 24.13 -11.12
N MET A 176 -18.64 24.39 -10.02
CA MET A 176 -18.27 25.74 -9.58
C MET A 176 -16.77 25.75 -9.32
N VAL A 177 -16.09 26.84 -9.74
CA VAL A 177 -14.66 27.04 -9.49
C VAL A 177 -14.41 28.47 -9.01
N TYR A 178 -13.38 28.64 -8.14
CA TYR A 178 -13.08 29.88 -7.45
C TYR A 178 -11.72 30.41 -7.89
N PRO A 179 -11.64 31.15 -9.02
CA PRO A 179 -10.39 31.62 -9.59
C PRO A 179 -9.69 32.68 -8.73
N ASP A 180 -10.45 33.57 -8.10
CA ASP A 180 -9.94 34.62 -7.24
C ASP A 180 -10.96 34.99 -6.15
N LYS A 181 -10.52 35.85 -5.18
CA LYS A 181 -11.34 36.22 -4.02
C LYS A 181 -12.65 36.96 -4.35
N ASN A 182 -12.79 37.50 -5.56
CA ASN A 182 -13.91 38.32 -5.98
C ASN A 182 -14.80 37.67 -7.05
N LYS A 183 -14.36 36.54 -7.63
CA LYS A 183 -15.02 35.93 -8.79
C LYS A 183 -15.23 34.44 -8.59
N ILE A 184 -16.45 33.97 -8.85
CA ILE A 184 -16.77 32.54 -8.91
C ILE A 184 -17.31 32.23 -10.29
N LEU A 185 -16.74 31.23 -10.96
CA LEU A 185 -17.30 30.71 -12.20
C LEU A 185 -18.27 29.57 -11.88
N VAL A 186 -19.49 29.72 -12.43
CA VAL A 186 -20.62 28.79 -12.21
C VAL A 186 -20.98 28.17 -13.56
N GLY A 187 -20.58 26.92 -13.73
CA GLY A 187 -20.89 26.15 -14.92
C GLY A 187 -22.29 25.53 -14.84
N THR A 188 -23.14 25.90 -15.79
CA THR A 188 -24.49 25.33 -15.89
C THR A 188 -24.53 24.19 -16.89
N ARG A 189 -25.50 23.30 -16.76
CA ARG A 189 -25.61 22.11 -17.63
C ARG A 189 -25.66 22.46 -19.11
N ARG A 190 -26.47 23.48 -19.51
CA ARG A 190 -26.67 23.86 -20.96
C ARG A 190 -26.66 25.35 -21.24
N LYS A 191 -26.69 26.22 -20.22
CA LYS A 191 -26.82 27.67 -20.40
C LYS A 191 -25.49 28.43 -20.33
N GLY A 192 -24.38 27.72 -20.47
CA GLY A 192 -23.05 28.30 -20.46
C GLY A 192 -22.47 28.43 -19.06
N ILE A 193 -21.38 29.18 -18.96
CA ILE A 193 -20.67 29.44 -17.72
C ILE A 193 -20.89 30.91 -17.33
N TYR A 194 -21.35 31.12 -16.12
CA TYR A 194 -21.59 32.47 -15.56
C TYR A 194 -20.46 32.84 -14.62
N SER A 195 -20.12 34.10 -14.64
CA SER A 195 -19.24 34.72 -13.66
C SER A 195 -20.09 35.42 -12.60
N TYR A 196 -19.92 35.06 -11.34
CA TYR A 196 -20.50 35.75 -10.20
C TYR A 196 -19.45 36.69 -9.56
N ASN A 197 -19.75 37.99 -9.49
CA ASN A 197 -18.91 38.92 -8.80
C ASN A 197 -19.35 39.01 -7.32
N CYS A 198 -18.44 38.64 -6.40
CA CYS A 198 -18.76 38.57 -4.97
C CYS A 198 -19.01 39.96 -4.34
N GLN A 199 -18.46 41.04 -4.91
CA GLN A 199 -18.64 42.40 -4.42
C GLN A 199 -19.97 43.01 -4.85
N THR A 200 -20.28 42.94 -6.17
CA THR A 200 -21.52 43.49 -6.73
C THR A 200 -22.71 42.54 -6.57
N GLN A 201 -22.46 41.27 -6.23
CA GLN A 201 -23.45 40.19 -6.09
C GLN A 201 -24.26 39.96 -7.39
N GLN A 202 -23.65 40.13 -8.55
CA GLN A 202 -24.30 40.00 -9.85
C GLN A 202 -23.67 38.88 -10.69
N PHE A 203 -24.51 38.23 -11.51
CA PHE A 203 -24.10 37.28 -12.51
C PHE A 203 -23.94 37.97 -13.88
N SER A 204 -22.89 37.61 -14.60
CA SER A 204 -22.70 37.92 -16.02
C SER A 204 -22.41 36.64 -16.78
N LEU A 205 -22.89 36.52 -18.01
CA LEU A 205 -22.55 35.40 -18.89
C LEU A 205 -21.07 35.53 -19.25
N PHE A 206 -20.28 34.49 -18.95
CA PHE A 206 -18.83 34.50 -19.13
C PHE A 206 -18.42 33.69 -20.36
N ILE A 207 -18.91 32.45 -20.49
CA ILE A 207 -18.78 31.60 -21.67
C ILE A 207 -20.19 31.27 -22.15
N PRO A 208 -20.53 31.52 -23.45
CA PRO A 208 -21.85 31.29 -23.95
C PRO A 208 -22.22 29.80 -23.94
N SER A 209 -23.51 29.52 -24.07
CA SER A 209 -24.03 28.16 -24.09
C SER A 209 -23.50 27.37 -25.29
N SER A 210 -23.13 26.10 -25.05
CA SER A 210 -22.89 25.10 -26.06
C SER A 210 -24.16 24.25 -26.29
N PRO A 211 -24.38 23.69 -27.48
CA PRO A 211 -25.45 22.74 -27.69
C PRO A 211 -25.29 21.48 -26.84
N ASN A 212 -24.07 21.16 -26.47
CA ASN A 212 -23.72 20.01 -25.68
C ASN A 212 -23.67 20.31 -24.16
N LEU A 213 -23.78 19.26 -23.33
CA LEU A 213 -23.78 19.39 -21.90
C LEU A 213 -22.37 19.73 -21.40
N LEU A 214 -22.26 20.68 -20.47
CA LEU A 214 -21.01 20.91 -19.73
C LEU A 214 -20.69 19.66 -18.90
N THR A 215 -19.50 19.11 -19.06
CA THR A 215 -19.03 17.94 -18.30
C THR A 215 -17.96 18.32 -17.28
N SER A 216 -17.05 19.24 -17.61
CA SER A 216 -16.04 19.69 -16.66
C SER A 216 -15.65 21.15 -16.84
N LEU A 217 -15.21 21.76 -15.76
CA LEU A 217 -14.67 23.11 -15.69
C LEU A 217 -13.52 23.11 -14.67
N TYR A 218 -12.33 23.49 -15.11
CA TYR A 218 -11.12 23.49 -14.31
C TYR A 218 -10.32 24.76 -14.55
N ILE A 219 -9.63 25.27 -13.51
CA ILE A 219 -8.72 26.42 -13.61
C ILE A 219 -7.36 25.97 -13.13
N THR A 220 -6.34 26.18 -13.94
CA THR A 220 -4.94 25.90 -13.61
C THR A 220 -4.34 26.99 -12.74
N LEU A 221 -3.18 26.71 -12.13
CA LEU A 221 -2.47 27.69 -11.31
C LEU A 221 -2.05 28.94 -12.08
N ASP A 222 -1.78 28.82 -13.36
CA ASP A 222 -1.47 29.91 -14.31
C ASP A 222 -2.73 30.59 -14.89
N GLN A 223 -3.89 30.32 -14.28
CA GLN A 223 -5.18 30.96 -14.57
C GLN A 223 -5.77 30.68 -15.95
N HIS A 224 -5.34 29.63 -16.66
CA HIS A 224 -6.04 29.15 -17.84
C HIS A 224 -7.30 28.37 -17.44
N ILE A 225 -8.37 28.58 -18.19
CA ILE A 225 -9.66 27.93 -17.93
C ILE A 225 -9.86 26.82 -18.94
N TYR A 226 -9.90 25.60 -18.44
CA TYR A 226 -10.16 24.42 -19.26
C TYR A 226 -11.59 23.92 -19.05
N THR A 227 -12.28 23.67 -20.16
CA THR A 227 -13.64 23.14 -20.12
C THR A 227 -13.82 22.01 -21.14
N SER A 228 -14.77 21.16 -20.84
CA SER A 228 -15.24 20.18 -21.79
C SER A 228 -16.77 20.16 -21.83
N PHE A 229 -17.30 20.01 -23.03
CA PHE A 229 -18.70 19.71 -23.27
C PHE A 229 -18.81 18.31 -23.88
N TYR A 230 -19.84 17.59 -23.53
CA TYR A 230 -20.00 16.17 -23.91
C TYR A 230 -19.81 15.94 -25.41
N GLY A 231 -18.78 15.18 -25.79
CA GLY A 231 -18.42 14.88 -27.18
C GLY A 231 -17.73 16.01 -27.96
N SER A 232 -17.32 17.10 -27.28
CA SER A 232 -16.73 18.28 -27.96
C SER A 232 -15.21 18.42 -27.76
N GLY A 233 -14.57 17.54 -27.05
CA GLY A 233 -13.13 17.63 -26.72
C GLY A 233 -12.80 18.64 -25.62
N LEU A 234 -11.59 19.16 -25.65
CA LEU A 234 -11.03 20.06 -24.63
C LEU A 234 -10.89 21.48 -25.15
N TYR A 235 -11.51 22.45 -24.48
CA TYR A 235 -11.36 23.86 -24.75
C TYR A 235 -10.45 24.51 -23.72
N CYS A 236 -9.59 25.43 -24.17
CA CYS A 236 -8.79 26.33 -23.35
C CYS A 236 -9.26 27.77 -23.58
N TYR A 237 -9.58 28.46 -22.50
CA TYR A 237 -9.98 29.88 -22.49
C TYR A 237 -9.02 30.71 -21.65
N ASP A 238 -8.88 31.96 -22.05
CA ASP A 238 -8.21 32.96 -21.24
C ASP A 238 -9.11 33.47 -20.10
N GLN A 239 -8.56 34.40 -19.28
CA GLN A 239 -9.28 35.01 -18.16
C GLN A 239 -10.47 35.88 -18.58
N THR A 240 -10.58 36.25 -19.86
CA THR A 240 -11.69 37.03 -20.44
C THR A 240 -12.83 36.13 -20.95
N GLY A 241 -12.61 34.81 -21.05
CA GLY A 241 -13.55 33.86 -21.62
C GLY A 241 -13.44 33.72 -23.14
N LYS A 242 -12.33 34.17 -23.74
CA LYS A 242 -12.04 33.95 -25.17
C LYS A 242 -11.33 32.64 -25.36
N ILE A 243 -11.77 31.86 -26.39
CA ILE A 243 -11.14 30.60 -26.77
C ILE A 243 -9.72 30.88 -27.25
N GLN A 244 -8.75 30.21 -26.66
CA GLN A 244 -7.35 30.18 -27.06
C GLN A 244 -7.08 28.95 -27.93
N GLU A 245 -7.50 27.78 -27.46
CA GLU A 245 -7.25 26.51 -28.12
C GLU A 245 -8.47 25.58 -28.00
N HIS A 246 -8.61 24.66 -28.98
CA HIS A 246 -9.61 23.62 -28.97
C HIS A 246 -9.00 22.31 -29.48
N TYR A 247 -8.90 21.33 -28.62
CA TYR A 247 -8.29 20.02 -28.88
C TYR A 247 -9.36 18.96 -29.06
N THR A 248 -9.25 18.21 -30.16
CA THR A 248 -10.15 17.11 -30.50
C THR A 248 -9.36 15.89 -30.99
N GLN A 249 -10.02 14.76 -31.15
CA GLN A 249 -9.42 13.56 -31.76
C GLN A 249 -8.87 13.80 -33.18
N THR A 250 -9.42 14.78 -33.91
CA THR A 250 -9.06 15.04 -35.30
C THR A 250 -7.91 16.00 -35.49
N ASN A 251 -7.64 16.86 -34.49
CA ASN A 251 -6.61 17.90 -34.60
C ASN A 251 -5.48 17.81 -33.54
N SER A 252 -5.55 16.82 -32.66
CA SER A 252 -4.59 16.66 -31.57
C SER A 252 -4.35 15.19 -31.23
N GLY A 253 -3.48 14.93 -30.24
CA GLY A 253 -3.26 13.59 -29.70
C GLY A 253 -4.32 13.11 -28.70
N LEU A 254 -5.43 13.84 -28.54
CA LEU A 254 -6.54 13.42 -27.70
C LEU A 254 -7.19 12.15 -28.30
N ASN A 255 -7.39 11.10 -27.48
CA ASN A 255 -7.92 9.83 -27.98
C ASN A 255 -9.47 9.74 -27.91
N ASN A 256 -10.13 10.69 -27.24
CA ASN A 256 -11.59 10.70 -27.10
C ASN A 256 -12.13 12.10 -26.81
N ASN A 257 -13.16 12.53 -27.56
CA ASN A 257 -13.83 13.82 -27.35
C ASN A 257 -14.80 13.82 -26.15
N TYR A 258 -15.15 12.65 -25.58
CA TYR A 258 -16.05 12.52 -24.44
C TYR A 258 -15.28 12.64 -23.13
N ILE A 259 -14.86 13.85 -22.79
CA ILE A 259 -14.15 14.15 -21.53
C ILE A 259 -15.20 14.39 -20.44
N LEU A 260 -15.14 13.64 -19.36
CA LEU A 260 -16.09 13.72 -18.24
C LEU A 260 -15.58 14.56 -17.06
N ASP A 261 -14.27 14.54 -16.79
CA ASP A 261 -13.66 15.37 -15.75
C ASP A 261 -12.23 15.77 -16.10
N ILE A 262 -11.76 16.85 -15.46
CA ILE A 262 -10.43 17.45 -15.66
C ILE A 262 -9.83 17.75 -14.30
N THR A 263 -8.59 17.36 -14.07
CA THR A 263 -7.80 17.74 -12.89
C THR A 263 -6.33 17.96 -13.25
N GLU A 264 -5.61 18.72 -12.45
CA GLU A 264 -4.18 18.93 -12.62
C GLU A 264 -3.38 18.12 -11.60
N HIS A 265 -2.43 17.35 -12.11
CA HIS A 265 -1.52 16.57 -11.29
C HIS A 265 -0.12 16.54 -11.92
N ASN A 266 0.93 16.83 -11.12
CA ASN A 266 2.33 16.86 -11.54
C ASN A 266 2.58 17.69 -12.81
N GLY A 267 1.95 18.89 -12.92
CA GLY A 267 2.13 19.81 -14.06
C GLY A 267 1.47 19.39 -15.36
N LYS A 268 0.66 18.33 -15.34
CA LYS A 268 -0.15 17.85 -16.49
C LYS A 268 -1.62 17.94 -16.13
N LEU A 269 -2.45 18.19 -17.15
CA LEU A 269 -3.89 18.00 -17.06
C LEU A 269 -4.23 16.54 -17.31
N TRP A 270 -4.98 15.95 -16.40
CA TRP A 270 -5.50 14.61 -16.49
C TRP A 270 -6.97 14.68 -16.86
N LEU A 271 -7.32 14.02 -17.94
CA LEU A 271 -8.64 14.08 -18.57
C LEU A 271 -9.29 12.71 -18.48
N ALA A 272 -10.33 12.59 -17.67
CA ALA A 272 -11.15 11.39 -17.59
C ALA A 272 -12.02 11.27 -18.83
N THR A 273 -12.02 10.12 -19.50
CA THR A 273 -12.83 9.93 -20.71
C THR A 273 -13.82 8.78 -20.58
N ASP A 274 -14.92 8.89 -21.36
CA ASP A 274 -15.91 7.82 -21.46
C ASP A 274 -15.48 6.78 -22.50
N GLY A 275 -14.87 5.70 -22.00
CA GLY A 275 -14.52 4.52 -22.81
C GLY A 275 -13.12 4.49 -23.42
N SER A 276 -12.27 5.53 -23.20
CA SER A 276 -10.89 5.54 -23.73
C SER A 276 -9.82 5.81 -22.66
N GLY A 277 -10.14 5.59 -21.39
CA GLY A 277 -9.21 5.72 -20.30
C GLY A 277 -8.97 7.16 -19.88
N ILE A 278 -7.72 7.48 -19.60
CA ILE A 278 -7.27 8.79 -19.13
C ILE A 278 -6.27 9.35 -20.13
N ASN A 279 -6.48 10.60 -20.59
CA ASN A 279 -5.47 11.34 -21.32
C ASN A 279 -4.71 12.24 -20.34
N GLN A 280 -3.41 12.30 -20.49
CA GLN A 280 -2.54 13.28 -19.86
C GLN A 280 -2.16 14.33 -20.89
N PHE A 281 -2.44 15.58 -20.64
CA PHE A 281 -2.09 16.70 -21.50
C PHE A 281 -1.04 17.55 -20.82
N ALA A 282 0.08 17.78 -21.49
CA ALA A 282 1.15 18.66 -21.07
C ALA A 282 0.96 20.05 -21.71
N PRO A 283 0.45 21.08 -21.02
CA PRO A 283 0.13 22.38 -21.63
C PRO A 283 1.30 23.08 -22.30
N HIS A 284 2.51 22.98 -21.71
CA HIS A 284 3.71 23.63 -22.25
C HIS A 284 4.21 23.05 -23.58
N THR A 285 4.05 21.76 -23.80
CA THR A 285 4.48 21.05 -25.02
C THR A 285 3.32 20.73 -25.95
N GLN A 286 2.09 20.93 -25.50
CA GLN A 286 0.83 20.56 -26.17
C GLN A 286 0.75 19.06 -26.55
N GLN A 287 1.48 18.21 -25.81
CA GLN A 287 1.52 16.79 -26.06
C GLN A 287 0.51 16.04 -25.21
N PHE A 288 -0.05 15.00 -25.81
CA PHE A 288 -0.95 14.06 -25.16
C PHE A 288 -0.25 12.72 -24.96
N SER A 289 -0.43 12.11 -23.80
CA SER A 289 -0.15 10.70 -23.52
C SER A 289 -1.39 10.04 -22.92
N GLN A 290 -1.47 8.71 -23.01
CA GLN A 290 -2.70 7.99 -22.75
C GLN A 290 -2.45 6.84 -21.78
N LEU A 291 -3.37 6.66 -20.85
CA LEU A 291 -3.46 5.49 -19.98
C LEU A 291 -4.76 4.78 -20.33
N GLN A 292 -4.65 3.52 -20.77
CA GLN A 292 -5.79 2.72 -21.21
C GLN A 292 -5.79 1.36 -20.51
N HIS A 293 -6.96 0.76 -20.44
CA HIS A 293 -7.09 -0.64 -20.06
C HIS A 293 -6.59 -1.52 -21.21
N ILE A 294 -5.63 -2.35 -20.91
CA ILE A 294 -5.11 -3.38 -21.81
C ILE A 294 -5.44 -4.72 -21.20
N VAL A 295 -6.24 -5.52 -21.88
CA VAL A 295 -6.66 -6.84 -21.41
C VAL A 295 -5.43 -7.71 -21.14
N GLY A 296 -5.33 -8.30 -19.96
CA GLY A 296 -4.18 -9.11 -19.54
C GLY A 296 -2.95 -8.33 -19.06
N ASP A 297 -2.95 -7.01 -19.18
CA ASP A 297 -1.90 -6.19 -18.57
C ASP A 297 -2.39 -5.62 -17.23
N TYR A 298 -1.98 -6.27 -16.14
CA TYR A 298 -2.35 -5.89 -14.77
C TYR A 298 -1.70 -4.57 -14.30
N SER A 299 -0.74 -4.04 -15.07
CA SER A 299 -0.14 -2.73 -14.85
C SER A 299 -0.85 -1.61 -15.62
N SER A 300 -1.87 -1.95 -16.41
CA SER A 300 -2.72 -1.00 -17.15
C SER A 300 -3.92 -0.54 -16.31
N LEU A 301 -4.66 0.47 -16.81
CA LEU A 301 -5.90 0.91 -16.16
C LEU A 301 -6.86 -0.27 -15.95
N PRO A 302 -7.55 -0.36 -14.79
CA PRO A 302 -8.54 -1.41 -14.57
C PRO A 302 -9.70 -1.39 -15.55
N VAL A 303 -10.14 -0.18 -15.97
CA VAL A 303 -11.24 0.03 -16.95
C VAL A 303 -11.03 1.31 -17.75
N ASN A 304 -11.67 1.43 -18.95
CA ASN A 304 -11.54 2.60 -19.82
C ASN A 304 -12.60 3.69 -19.60
N SER A 305 -13.70 3.43 -18.92
CA SER A 305 -14.75 4.45 -18.71
C SER A 305 -14.57 5.10 -17.34
N ILE A 306 -13.97 6.28 -17.33
CA ILE A 306 -13.60 7.03 -16.13
C ILE A 306 -14.59 8.19 -15.95
N THR A 307 -15.24 8.25 -14.79
CA THR A 307 -16.28 9.25 -14.49
C THR A 307 -15.72 10.53 -13.89
N LEU A 308 -14.69 10.41 -13.06
CA LEU A 308 -14.12 11.55 -12.34
C LEU A 308 -12.66 11.29 -11.96
N LEU A 309 -11.95 12.39 -11.69
CA LEU A 309 -10.61 12.41 -11.13
C LEU A 309 -10.59 13.26 -9.87
N TYR A 310 -9.97 12.75 -8.82
CA TYR A 310 -9.87 13.45 -7.55
C TYR A 310 -8.42 13.45 -7.04
N LYS A 311 -7.88 14.64 -6.79
CA LYS A 311 -6.57 14.81 -6.16
C LYS A 311 -6.79 15.09 -4.68
N ASP A 312 -6.29 14.22 -3.83
CA ASP A 312 -6.42 14.37 -2.39
C ASP A 312 -5.38 15.32 -1.78
N GLN A 313 -5.50 15.59 -0.50
CA GLN A 313 -4.60 16.47 0.26
C GLN A 313 -3.18 15.89 0.36
N GLU A 314 -3.03 14.58 0.28
CA GLU A 314 -1.75 13.86 0.30
C GLU A 314 -1.11 13.75 -1.09
N LYS A 315 -1.69 14.44 -2.09
CA LYS A 315 -1.27 14.45 -3.50
C LYS A 315 -1.42 13.10 -4.21
N ASN A 316 -2.25 12.17 -3.71
CA ASN A 316 -2.64 11.02 -4.49
C ASN A 316 -3.67 11.41 -5.55
N LEU A 317 -3.62 10.73 -6.69
CA LEU A 317 -4.63 10.86 -7.73
C LEU A 317 -5.55 9.65 -7.71
N TRP A 318 -6.83 9.93 -7.57
CA TRP A 318 -7.89 8.94 -7.56
C TRP A 318 -8.72 9.03 -8.83
N ALA A 319 -9.14 7.89 -9.34
CA ALA A 319 -10.08 7.81 -10.44
C ALA A 319 -11.32 7.03 -10.02
N GLY A 320 -12.49 7.58 -10.29
CA GLY A 320 -13.77 6.88 -10.23
C GLY A 320 -14.18 6.41 -11.63
N SER A 321 -14.86 5.28 -11.70
CA SER A 321 -15.23 4.65 -12.96
C SER A 321 -16.69 4.23 -13.02
N VAL A 322 -17.16 3.83 -14.21
CA VAL A 322 -18.53 3.37 -14.41
C VAL A 322 -18.75 1.95 -13.84
N ARG A 323 -17.79 1.06 -13.96
CA ARG A 323 -17.96 -0.37 -13.59
C ARG A 323 -16.81 -0.96 -12.80
N GLY A 324 -15.73 -0.22 -12.61
CA GLY A 324 -14.53 -0.69 -11.91
C GLY A 324 -14.38 -0.20 -10.47
N GLY A 325 -15.35 0.54 -9.94
CA GLY A 325 -15.20 1.18 -8.63
C GLY A 325 -14.25 2.37 -8.70
N ILE A 326 -13.37 2.49 -7.71
CA ILE A 326 -12.31 3.49 -7.66
C ILE A 326 -10.94 2.85 -7.73
N PHE A 327 -9.96 3.62 -8.16
CA PHE A 327 -8.55 3.24 -8.05
C PHE A 327 -7.66 4.44 -7.79
N CYS A 328 -6.63 4.19 -6.98
CA CYS A 328 -5.55 5.12 -6.74
C CYS A 328 -4.49 4.95 -7.81
N ILE A 329 -4.06 6.05 -8.42
CA ILE A 329 -3.03 6.09 -9.45
C ILE A 329 -1.74 6.60 -8.82
N LYS A 330 -0.69 5.79 -8.86
CA LYS A 330 0.64 6.16 -8.33
C LYS A 330 1.71 5.96 -9.38
N GLU A 331 2.66 6.86 -9.46
CA GLU A 331 3.89 6.64 -10.21
C GLU A 331 4.68 5.49 -9.57
N THR A 332 5.18 4.56 -10.37
CA THR A 332 5.94 3.41 -9.91
C THR A 332 7.22 3.22 -10.72
N TYR A 333 8.22 2.68 -10.05
CA TYR A 333 9.49 2.25 -10.63
C TYR A 333 9.53 0.74 -10.91
N ILE A 334 8.42 0.05 -10.61
CA ILE A 334 8.27 -1.39 -10.74
C ILE A 334 7.19 -1.68 -11.77
N LYS A 335 7.50 -2.54 -12.74
CA LYS A 335 6.51 -3.05 -13.71
C LYS A 335 6.54 -4.57 -13.70
N THR A 336 5.36 -5.17 -13.61
CA THR A 336 5.20 -6.63 -13.59
C THR A 336 4.52 -7.11 -14.86
N TYR A 337 5.10 -8.14 -15.49
CA TYR A 337 4.57 -8.80 -16.68
C TYR A 337 4.16 -10.21 -16.30
N LYS A 338 2.92 -10.57 -16.65
CA LYS A 338 2.35 -11.91 -16.45
C LYS A 338 2.18 -12.63 -17.79
N ASP A 339 1.47 -13.73 -17.78
CA ASP A 339 1.17 -14.54 -18.95
C ASP A 339 0.35 -13.79 -20.00
N ALA A 340 0.62 -14.09 -21.27
CA ALA A 340 -0.14 -13.60 -22.41
C ALA A 340 -1.56 -14.17 -22.38
N VAL A 341 -2.54 -13.34 -22.77
CA VAL A 341 -3.94 -13.73 -22.89
C VAL A 341 -4.40 -13.60 -24.33
N LEU A 342 -5.53 -14.22 -24.69
CA LEU A 342 -6.02 -14.31 -26.07
C LEU A 342 -6.07 -12.96 -26.81
N ASN A 343 -6.44 -11.89 -26.12
CA ASN A 343 -6.59 -10.55 -26.69
C ASN A 343 -5.37 -9.65 -26.46
N ASN A 344 -4.33 -10.13 -25.78
CA ASN A 344 -3.07 -9.44 -25.57
C ASN A 344 -1.92 -10.45 -25.58
N PRO A 345 -1.28 -10.68 -26.74
CA PRO A 345 -0.16 -11.61 -26.85
C PRO A 345 1.14 -11.05 -26.21
N ASN A 346 1.13 -9.80 -25.75
CA ASN A 346 2.31 -9.15 -25.17
C ASN A 346 2.47 -9.47 -23.68
N GLY A 347 2.75 -10.72 -23.37
CA GLY A 347 3.03 -11.24 -22.04
C GLY A 347 3.96 -12.45 -22.15
N LEU A 348 4.13 -13.18 -21.04
CA LEU A 348 4.89 -14.42 -20.99
C LEU A 348 4.08 -15.59 -21.55
N SER A 349 4.74 -16.63 -22.05
CA SER A 349 4.07 -17.89 -22.41
C SER A 349 3.58 -18.64 -21.18
N GLU A 350 4.23 -18.45 -20.03
CA GLU A 350 3.90 -18.98 -18.72
C GLU A 350 4.48 -18.02 -17.66
N LYS A 351 3.70 -17.68 -16.64
CA LYS A 351 4.10 -16.71 -15.62
C LYS A 351 5.22 -17.20 -14.69
N SER A 352 5.32 -18.49 -14.46
CA SER A 352 6.36 -19.07 -13.59
C SER A 352 7.73 -19.04 -14.26
N ILE A 353 8.58 -18.13 -13.83
CA ILE A 353 9.92 -17.93 -14.37
C ILE A 353 10.93 -18.69 -13.53
N ILE A 354 11.80 -19.46 -14.17
CA ILE A 354 12.84 -20.27 -13.53
C ILE A 354 14.25 -19.95 -14.02
N SER A 355 14.39 -19.16 -15.08
CA SER A 355 15.72 -18.66 -15.49
C SER A 355 15.64 -17.35 -16.27
N LEU A 356 16.69 -16.53 -16.16
CA LEU A 356 16.84 -15.25 -16.85
C LEU A 356 18.26 -15.11 -17.43
N TYR A 357 18.36 -14.56 -18.63
CA TYR A 357 19.63 -14.17 -19.23
C TYR A 357 19.47 -12.89 -20.07
N GLU A 358 20.28 -11.85 -19.83
CA GLU A 358 20.26 -10.60 -20.61
C GLU A 358 21.42 -10.56 -21.62
N GLU A 359 21.12 -10.36 -22.91
CA GLU A 359 22.09 -10.18 -23.97
C GLU A 359 22.81 -8.82 -23.86
N LYS A 360 23.91 -8.68 -24.61
CA LYS A 360 24.67 -7.41 -24.72
C LYS A 360 23.81 -6.24 -25.21
N ASN A 361 22.84 -6.51 -26.09
CA ASN A 361 21.89 -5.51 -26.61
C ASN A 361 20.76 -5.13 -25.64
N GLY A 362 20.72 -5.73 -24.44
CA GLY A 362 19.73 -5.48 -23.40
C GLY A 362 18.45 -6.32 -23.52
N LYS A 363 18.30 -7.18 -24.53
CA LYS A 363 17.20 -8.13 -24.60
C LYS A 363 17.35 -9.21 -23.55
N VAL A 364 16.23 -9.64 -22.98
CA VAL A 364 16.19 -10.61 -21.87
C VAL A 364 15.56 -11.91 -22.32
N TRP A 365 16.32 -12.99 -22.29
CA TRP A 365 15.85 -14.36 -22.48
C TRP A 365 15.30 -14.88 -21.16
N ILE A 366 14.13 -15.50 -21.23
CA ILE A 366 13.36 -15.93 -20.06
C ILE A 366 13.00 -17.39 -20.24
N GLY A 367 13.44 -18.21 -19.31
CA GLY A 367 13.03 -19.62 -19.22
C GLY A 367 11.91 -19.77 -18.20
N THR A 368 10.88 -20.51 -18.60
CA THR A 368 9.66 -20.69 -17.82
C THR A 368 9.41 -22.15 -17.42
N ASP A 369 8.52 -22.38 -16.48
CA ASP A 369 8.14 -23.70 -15.97
C ASP A 369 7.04 -24.32 -16.86
N GLY A 370 7.43 -24.76 -18.05
CA GLY A 370 6.52 -25.40 -19.01
C GLY A 370 6.10 -24.54 -20.20
N GLY A 371 6.26 -23.23 -20.16
CA GLY A 371 6.02 -22.34 -21.30
C GLY A 371 7.23 -22.19 -22.26
N GLY A 372 8.33 -22.90 -21.99
CA GLY A 372 9.54 -22.84 -22.80
C GLY A 372 10.32 -21.52 -22.68
N ILE A 373 10.80 -21.01 -23.81
CA ILE A 373 11.64 -19.81 -23.88
C ILE A 373 10.82 -18.60 -24.33
N ASN A 374 11.07 -17.45 -23.70
CA ASN A 374 10.57 -16.14 -24.13
C ASN A 374 11.73 -15.18 -24.33
N LEU A 375 11.58 -14.21 -25.21
CA LEU A 375 12.50 -13.08 -25.37
C LEU A 375 11.76 -11.78 -25.12
N TYR A 376 12.20 -11.03 -24.12
CA TYR A 376 11.70 -9.68 -23.84
C TYR A 376 12.63 -8.63 -24.45
N ASP A 377 12.08 -7.70 -25.21
CA ASP A 377 12.77 -6.53 -25.76
C ASP A 377 12.40 -5.27 -24.99
N PRO A 378 13.26 -4.76 -24.10
CA PRO A 378 12.94 -3.58 -23.29
C PRO A 378 12.83 -2.27 -24.10
N SER A 379 13.32 -2.22 -25.34
CA SER A 379 13.23 -1.03 -26.20
C SER A 379 11.83 -0.86 -26.80
N THR A 380 11.16 -1.97 -27.09
CA THR A 380 9.82 -2.00 -27.66
C THR A 380 8.75 -2.41 -26.63
N ASP A 381 9.17 -2.84 -25.45
CA ASP A 381 8.35 -3.38 -24.36
C ASP A 381 7.50 -4.58 -24.84
N LYS A 382 8.08 -5.48 -25.65
CA LYS A 382 7.39 -6.62 -26.27
C LYS A 382 8.06 -7.95 -25.95
N PHE A 383 7.23 -9.00 -25.94
CA PHE A 383 7.65 -10.39 -25.82
C PHE A 383 7.59 -11.11 -27.15
N THR A 384 8.55 -12.00 -27.38
CA THR A 384 8.54 -12.97 -28.48
C THR A 384 8.55 -14.37 -27.86
N HIS A 385 7.64 -15.22 -28.30
CA HIS A 385 7.51 -16.61 -27.83
C HIS A 385 8.11 -17.55 -28.87
N PHE A 386 8.60 -18.69 -28.38
CA PHE A 386 9.17 -19.75 -29.24
C PHE A 386 8.36 -21.03 -29.05
N PRO A 387 7.31 -21.26 -29.86
CA PRO A 387 6.38 -22.39 -29.70
C PRO A 387 7.05 -23.76 -29.77
N SER A 388 8.18 -23.89 -30.50
CA SER A 388 8.97 -25.12 -30.55
C SER A 388 9.53 -25.56 -29.20
N THR A 389 9.48 -24.70 -28.19
CA THR A 389 10.01 -24.95 -26.85
C THR A 389 8.92 -25.16 -25.79
N TYR A 390 7.63 -25.10 -26.18
CA TYR A 390 6.53 -25.30 -25.27
C TYR A 390 6.50 -26.71 -24.66
N GLY A 391 6.13 -26.80 -23.39
CA GLY A 391 6.19 -28.01 -22.59
C GLY A 391 7.53 -28.22 -21.88
N ASP A 392 8.57 -27.45 -22.22
CA ASP A 392 9.88 -27.55 -21.59
C ASP A 392 10.00 -26.63 -20.38
N LYS A 393 10.60 -27.17 -19.32
CA LYS A 393 11.06 -26.41 -18.15
C LYS A 393 12.50 -25.97 -18.37
N VAL A 394 12.70 -24.67 -18.61
CA VAL A 394 14.01 -24.11 -18.98
C VAL A 394 14.71 -23.55 -17.75
N ILE A 395 15.54 -24.36 -17.11
CA ILE A 395 16.16 -24.09 -15.80
C ILE A 395 17.40 -23.20 -15.84
N SER A 396 18.07 -23.10 -16.99
CA SER A 396 19.13 -22.09 -17.20
C SER A 396 19.31 -21.77 -18.67
N ILE A 397 19.80 -20.56 -18.95
CA ILE A 397 20.09 -20.03 -20.28
C ILE A 397 21.45 -19.33 -20.24
N ALA A 398 22.30 -19.61 -21.23
CA ALA A 398 23.59 -18.97 -21.46
C ALA A 398 23.83 -18.74 -22.94
N GLU A 399 24.54 -17.67 -23.34
CA GLU A 399 24.83 -17.40 -24.74
C GLU A 399 26.14 -18.07 -25.15
N ILE A 400 26.11 -18.91 -26.18
CA ILE A 400 27.31 -19.47 -26.81
C ILE A 400 27.81 -18.54 -27.90
N SER A 401 26.91 -18.04 -28.74
CA SER A 401 27.23 -17.19 -29.88
C SER A 401 26.03 -16.26 -30.18
N GLU A 402 26.22 -15.34 -31.09
CA GLU A 402 25.13 -14.49 -31.56
C GLU A 402 23.92 -15.28 -32.11
N SER A 403 24.15 -16.51 -32.59
CA SER A 403 23.10 -17.36 -33.17
C SER A 403 22.60 -18.49 -32.28
N GLU A 404 23.30 -18.82 -31.20
CA GLU A 404 22.96 -19.98 -30.38
C GLU A 404 22.99 -19.70 -28.86
N LEU A 405 22.02 -20.28 -28.16
CA LEU A 405 21.97 -20.35 -26.71
C LEU A 405 22.22 -21.77 -26.23
N MET A 406 22.95 -21.92 -25.13
CA MET A 406 22.98 -23.13 -24.34
C MET A 406 21.84 -23.08 -23.33
N VAL A 407 20.94 -24.04 -23.35
CA VAL A 407 19.79 -24.13 -22.49
C VAL A 407 19.78 -25.44 -21.74
N SER A 408 19.52 -25.36 -20.44
CA SER A 408 19.34 -26.55 -19.60
C SER A 408 17.86 -26.83 -19.43
N LEU A 409 17.41 -28.01 -19.83
CA LEU A 409 16.04 -28.46 -19.72
C LEU A 409 15.92 -29.41 -18.53
N TYR A 410 14.92 -29.21 -17.69
CA TYR A 410 14.66 -30.05 -16.55
C TYR A 410 14.51 -31.52 -16.99
N THR A 411 15.22 -32.44 -16.39
CA THR A 411 15.27 -33.88 -16.69
C THR A 411 15.81 -34.28 -18.08
N LYS A 412 15.89 -33.35 -19.05
CA LYS A 412 16.35 -33.65 -20.42
C LYS A 412 17.84 -33.37 -20.62
N GLY A 413 18.46 -32.54 -19.78
CA GLY A 413 19.88 -32.16 -19.88
C GLY A 413 20.10 -30.84 -20.63
N ILE A 414 21.30 -30.73 -21.27
CA ILE A 414 21.73 -29.51 -21.95
C ILE A 414 21.49 -29.61 -23.46
N PHE A 415 20.94 -28.56 -24.03
CA PHE A 415 20.64 -28.39 -25.45
C PHE A 415 21.22 -27.07 -25.99
N LEU A 416 21.47 -27.03 -27.26
CA LEU A 416 21.75 -25.82 -28.00
C LEU A 416 20.50 -25.38 -28.73
N PHE A 417 20.06 -24.17 -28.47
CA PHE A 417 18.93 -23.55 -29.12
C PHE A 417 19.40 -22.53 -30.17
N ASN A 418 19.06 -22.76 -31.42
CA ASN A 418 19.38 -21.83 -32.51
C ASN A 418 18.34 -20.72 -32.58
N LYS A 419 18.73 -19.45 -32.38
CA LYS A 419 17.85 -18.27 -32.32
C LYS A 419 17.13 -18.01 -33.65
N LYS A 420 17.71 -18.43 -34.81
CA LYS A 420 17.09 -18.20 -36.14
C LYS A 420 16.15 -19.33 -36.54
N THR A 421 16.60 -20.59 -36.44
CA THR A 421 15.77 -21.74 -36.81
C THR A 421 14.79 -22.13 -35.74
N GLN A 422 14.97 -21.62 -34.52
CA GLN A 422 14.14 -21.93 -33.33
C GLN A 422 14.07 -23.44 -32.98
N GLN A 423 15.15 -24.15 -33.26
CA GLN A 423 15.25 -25.60 -33.04
C GLN A 423 16.34 -25.93 -32.00
N TYR A 424 16.10 -27.03 -31.29
CA TYR A 424 17.01 -27.60 -30.33
C TYR A 424 17.89 -28.67 -30.97
N ARG A 425 19.16 -28.75 -30.55
CA ARG A 425 20.01 -29.93 -30.71
C ARG A 425 20.67 -30.28 -29.38
N PRO A 426 20.83 -31.59 -29.06
CA PRO A 426 21.50 -31.99 -27.82
C PRO A 426 22.94 -31.49 -27.79
N PHE A 427 23.39 -31.04 -26.64
CA PHE A 427 24.77 -30.70 -26.38
C PHE A 427 25.45 -31.88 -25.68
N THR A 428 26.44 -32.47 -26.35
CA THR A 428 27.15 -33.63 -25.85
C THR A 428 28.61 -33.28 -25.72
N ILE A 429 29.21 -33.61 -24.59
CA ILE A 429 30.65 -33.45 -24.34
C ILE A 429 31.32 -34.80 -24.33
N ILE A 430 32.46 -34.88 -24.98
CA ILE A 430 33.33 -36.06 -24.92
C ILE A 430 34.53 -35.64 -24.05
N ASP A 431 34.64 -36.24 -22.88
CA ASP A 431 35.83 -36.11 -22.05
C ASP A 431 37.00 -36.80 -22.76
N LYS A 432 38.02 -36.00 -23.11
CA LYS A 432 39.17 -36.51 -23.86
C LYS A 432 40.07 -37.43 -23.05
N GLU A 433 40.03 -37.36 -21.71
CA GLU A 433 40.88 -38.19 -20.85
C GLU A 433 40.27 -39.58 -20.62
N THR A 434 38.97 -39.63 -20.51
CA THR A 434 38.26 -40.88 -20.20
C THR A 434 37.57 -41.49 -21.40
N ASN A 435 37.49 -40.83 -22.53
CA ASN A 435 36.69 -41.16 -23.72
C ASN A 435 35.21 -41.42 -23.39
N TYR A 436 34.76 -40.86 -22.26
CA TYR A 436 33.40 -41.03 -21.74
C TYR A 436 32.54 -39.92 -22.30
N LYS A 437 31.43 -40.30 -22.90
CA LYS A 437 30.40 -39.37 -23.40
C LYS A 437 29.51 -38.94 -22.23
N GLU A 438 29.84 -37.84 -21.61
CA GLU A 438 28.92 -37.23 -20.62
C GLU A 438 27.71 -36.66 -21.32
N CYS A 439 26.60 -37.39 -21.25
CA CYS A 439 25.28 -36.85 -21.49
C CYS A 439 24.74 -36.39 -20.14
N PHE A 440 24.51 -35.12 -19.95
CA PHE A 440 23.98 -34.54 -18.69
C PHE A 440 22.51 -34.89 -18.46
N TYR A 441 22.11 -36.12 -18.77
CA TYR A 441 20.77 -36.61 -18.51
C TYR A 441 20.58 -36.95 -17.01
N GLY A 442 19.48 -36.55 -16.44
CA GLY A 442 19.04 -36.99 -15.11
C GLY A 442 19.61 -36.22 -13.91
N TYR A 443 20.48 -35.27 -14.11
CA TYR A 443 20.93 -34.32 -13.08
C TYR A 443 20.63 -32.90 -13.58
N LEU A 444 20.33 -31.97 -12.68
CA LEU A 444 20.02 -30.58 -12.98
C LEU A 444 21.31 -29.80 -13.39
N PRO A 445 21.86 -29.96 -14.61
CA PRO A 445 23.04 -29.21 -14.99
C PRO A 445 22.62 -27.76 -15.26
N LEU A 446 23.22 -26.81 -14.56
CA LEU A 446 23.00 -25.40 -14.75
C LEU A 446 24.12 -24.83 -15.62
N ALA A 447 23.79 -24.41 -16.83
CA ALA A 447 24.70 -23.67 -17.70
C ALA A 447 24.58 -22.16 -17.38
N ASN A 448 25.64 -21.61 -16.80
CA ASN A 448 25.70 -20.21 -16.39
C ASN A 448 26.79 -19.48 -17.13
N GLN A 449 26.44 -18.39 -17.79
CA GLN A 449 27.45 -17.52 -18.40
C GLN A 449 28.13 -16.70 -17.31
N VAL A 450 29.46 -16.80 -17.22
CA VAL A 450 30.23 -16.16 -16.15
C VAL A 450 31.15 -15.03 -16.66
N ALA A 451 31.65 -15.14 -17.88
CA ALA A 451 32.43 -14.07 -18.51
C ALA A 451 32.24 -14.09 -20.03
N ASN A 452 32.79 -13.12 -20.73
CA ASN A 452 32.87 -13.19 -22.19
C ASN A 452 33.57 -14.50 -22.58
N ASN A 453 32.91 -15.33 -23.38
CA ASN A 453 33.38 -16.61 -23.88
C ASN A 453 33.56 -17.75 -22.84
N LYS A 454 33.02 -17.66 -21.63
CA LYS A 454 33.03 -18.75 -20.64
C LYS A 454 31.64 -19.06 -20.10
N ILE A 455 31.30 -20.36 -20.08
CA ILE A 455 30.10 -20.88 -19.48
C ILE A 455 30.51 -21.94 -18.45
N TYR A 456 30.00 -21.79 -17.20
CA TYR A 456 30.18 -22.83 -16.20
C TYR A 456 28.99 -23.77 -16.22
N ILE A 457 29.26 -25.03 -16.43
CA ILE A 457 28.29 -26.12 -16.39
C ILE A 457 28.45 -26.81 -15.04
N ILE A 458 27.42 -26.68 -14.19
CA ILE A 458 27.46 -27.15 -12.82
C ILE A 458 26.44 -28.26 -12.66
N SER A 459 26.92 -29.42 -12.25
CA SER A 459 26.13 -30.59 -11.91
C SER A 459 26.74 -31.27 -10.67
N ARG A 460 27.00 -32.57 -10.69
CA ARG A 460 27.84 -33.26 -9.67
C ARG A 460 29.30 -32.79 -9.67
N ASN A 461 29.78 -32.35 -10.81
CA ASN A 461 31.06 -31.69 -10.99
C ASN A 461 30.81 -30.31 -11.58
N ALA A 462 31.82 -29.46 -11.49
CA ALA A 462 31.81 -28.15 -12.13
C ALA A 462 32.82 -28.18 -13.32
N TYR A 463 32.36 -27.70 -14.45
CA TYR A 463 33.11 -27.63 -15.70
C TYR A 463 33.11 -26.22 -16.24
N ALA A 464 34.22 -25.85 -16.88
CA ALA A 464 34.36 -24.62 -17.63
C ALA A 464 34.33 -24.92 -19.14
N TYR A 465 33.41 -24.28 -19.85
CA TYR A 465 33.32 -24.34 -21.30
C TYR A 465 33.71 -22.99 -21.90
N ASN A 466 34.74 -23.00 -22.75
CA ASN A 466 35.13 -21.80 -23.47
C ASN A 466 34.48 -21.80 -24.86
N THR A 467 33.62 -20.78 -25.09
CA THR A 467 32.80 -20.65 -26.30
C THR A 467 33.61 -20.27 -27.55
N HIS A 468 34.80 -19.70 -27.38
CA HIS A 468 35.66 -19.26 -28.50
C HIS A 468 36.41 -20.41 -29.13
N ASN A 469 37.08 -21.25 -28.31
CA ASN A 469 37.88 -22.36 -28.78
C ASN A 469 37.22 -23.73 -28.60
N HIS A 470 35.97 -23.74 -28.09
CA HIS A 470 35.20 -24.94 -27.84
C HIS A 470 35.87 -25.95 -26.91
N THR A 471 36.72 -25.44 -26.01
CA THR A 471 37.43 -26.32 -25.06
C THR A 471 36.56 -26.49 -23.79
N PHE A 472 36.65 -27.69 -23.24
CA PHE A 472 35.92 -28.09 -22.04
C PHE A 472 36.93 -28.67 -21.05
N SER A 473 36.89 -28.18 -19.80
CA SER A 473 37.78 -28.62 -18.74
C SER A 473 37.03 -28.78 -17.43
N LYS A 474 37.39 -29.80 -16.64
CA LYS A 474 36.92 -29.92 -15.28
C LYS A 474 37.56 -28.84 -14.42
N MET A 475 36.77 -28.17 -13.61
CA MET A 475 37.27 -27.14 -12.70
C MET A 475 38.09 -27.77 -11.58
N GLN A 476 39.20 -27.11 -11.22
CA GLN A 476 40.04 -27.56 -10.12
C GLN A 476 39.49 -27.13 -8.78
N THR A 477 39.61 -27.98 -7.77
CA THR A 477 39.23 -27.70 -6.40
C THR A 477 40.45 -27.77 -5.49
N ASP A 478 40.57 -26.88 -4.52
CA ASP A 478 41.67 -26.83 -3.54
C ASP A 478 41.73 -28.05 -2.63
N ARG A 479 40.58 -28.71 -2.47
CA ARG A 479 40.41 -30.00 -1.74
C ARG A 479 39.19 -30.74 -2.29
N HIS A 480 39.02 -31.98 -1.91
CA HIS A 480 37.86 -32.75 -2.32
C HIS A 480 36.59 -32.21 -1.61
N TYR A 481 35.59 -31.79 -2.41
CA TYR A 481 34.24 -31.42 -1.95
C TYR A 481 33.24 -32.41 -2.53
N ASP A 482 32.36 -32.88 -1.69
CA ASP A 482 31.23 -33.73 -2.09
C ASP A 482 30.00 -32.89 -2.35
N PHE A 483 29.68 -32.67 -3.60
CA PHE A 483 28.47 -31.93 -4.03
C PHE A 483 27.30 -32.88 -4.33
N SER A 484 27.31 -34.09 -3.85
CA SER A 484 26.32 -35.12 -4.23
C SER A 484 24.92 -34.89 -3.68
N ASN A 485 24.80 -34.24 -2.52
CA ASN A 485 23.54 -34.15 -1.77
C ASN A 485 22.73 -32.85 -2.03
N ASN A 486 23.35 -31.82 -2.59
CA ASN A 486 22.70 -30.53 -2.88
C ASN A 486 23.20 -30.00 -4.21
N ALA A 487 22.45 -29.11 -4.84
CA ALA A 487 22.90 -28.44 -6.06
C ALA A 487 23.91 -27.33 -5.72
N LEU A 488 25.10 -27.42 -6.28
CA LEU A 488 26.01 -26.30 -6.35
C LEU A 488 25.43 -25.26 -7.33
N CYS A 489 25.24 -24.04 -6.89
CA CYS A 489 24.58 -23.01 -7.69
C CYS A 489 25.45 -21.76 -7.84
N LEU A 490 25.46 -21.16 -9.03
CA LEU A 490 26.00 -19.83 -9.24
C LEU A 490 25.10 -18.79 -8.59
N SER A 491 25.67 -17.96 -7.75
CA SER A 491 24.93 -16.88 -7.07
C SER A 491 25.30 -15.50 -7.62
N TYR A 492 26.55 -15.29 -8.00
CA TYR A 492 27.05 -14.04 -8.56
C TYR A 492 28.21 -14.29 -9.51
N SER A 493 28.33 -13.47 -10.54
CA SER A 493 29.50 -13.48 -11.44
C SER A 493 29.80 -12.07 -11.97
N ASN A 494 31.06 -11.75 -12.11
CA ASN A 494 31.57 -10.59 -12.82
C ASN A 494 32.75 -11.03 -13.75
N ASP A 495 33.46 -10.08 -14.36
CA ASP A 495 34.54 -10.39 -15.29
C ASP A 495 35.81 -10.96 -14.62
N LYS A 496 35.87 -11.02 -13.29
CA LYS A 496 37.08 -11.46 -12.55
C LYS A 496 36.86 -12.74 -11.77
N PHE A 497 35.71 -12.90 -11.15
CA PHE A 497 35.40 -14.03 -10.28
C PHE A 497 33.94 -14.38 -10.30
N SER A 498 33.63 -15.57 -9.83
CA SER A 498 32.25 -16.01 -9.58
C SER A 498 32.10 -16.51 -8.14
N LEU A 499 30.87 -16.44 -7.62
CA LEU A 499 30.50 -16.95 -6.32
C LEU A 499 29.54 -18.13 -6.49
N LEU A 500 29.92 -19.26 -5.95
CA LEU A 500 29.05 -20.44 -5.89
C LEU A 500 28.60 -20.67 -4.46
N LYS A 501 27.40 -21.18 -4.31
CA LYS A 501 26.84 -21.59 -3.02
C LYS A 501 26.52 -23.08 -3.00
N TYR A 502 26.70 -23.72 -1.85
CA TYR A 502 26.35 -25.10 -1.59
C TYR A 502 25.93 -25.25 -0.14
N ALA A 503 24.63 -25.41 0.12
CA ALA A 503 24.07 -25.44 1.47
C ALA A 503 24.54 -24.26 2.34
N HIS A 504 25.37 -24.51 3.35
CA HIS A 504 25.92 -23.52 4.29
C HIS A 504 27.30 -22.99 3.88
N GLN A 505 27.82 -23.39 2.72
CA GLN A 505 29.16 -23.06 2.25
C GLN A 505 29.11 -22.10 1.06
N ALA A 506 30.02 -21.13 1.07
CA ALA A 506 30.25 -20.18 -0.03
C ALA A 506 31.62 -20.41 -0.64
N PHE A 507 31.66 -20.42 -1.96
CA PHE A 507 32.90 -20.68 -2.72
C PHE A 507 33.23 -19.50 -3.62
N TRP A 508 34.51 -19.24 -3.73
CA TRP A 508 35.12 -18.32 -4.69
C TRP A 508 35.63 -19.11 -5.89
N VAL A 509 35.29 -18.65 -7.06
CA VAL A 509 35.83 -19.20 -8.31
C VAL A 509 36.70 -18.17 -8.96
N ASP A 510 37.96 -18.51 -9.12
CA ASP A 510 38.92 -17.76 -9.92
C ASP A 510 38.71 -18.10 -11.41
N GLN A 511 38.24 -17.10 -12.19
CA GLN A 511 37.95 -17.31 -13.60
C GLN A 511 39.19 -17.38 -14.49
N GLN A 512 40.35 -17.01 -13.99
CA GLN A 512 41.60 -17.15 -14.76
C GLN A 512 42.05 -18.61 -14.82
N ASN A 513 41.99 -19.29 -13.67
CA ASN A 513 42.49 -20.65 -13.50
C ASN A 513 41.37 -21.69 -13.43
N ASP A 514 40.11 -21.27 -13.53
CA ASP A 514 38.90 -22.11 -13.37
C ASP A 514 38.99 -22.98 -12.09
N SER A 515 39.45 -22.36 -10.98
CA SER A 515 39.61 -23.02 -9.69
C SER A 515 38.58 -22.58 -8.66
N ILE A 516 38.07 -23.54 -7.89
CA ILE A 516 37.09 -23.37 -6.85
C ILE A 516 37.77 -23.51 -5.48
N ARG A 517 37.60 -22.53 -4.60
CA ARG A 517 38.06 -22.59 -3.22
C ARG A 517 37.00 -22.15 -2.25
N LEU A 518 37.01 -22.76 -1.07
CA LEU A 518 36.09 -22.35 0.00
C LEU A 518 36.39 -20.90 0.45
N LEU A 519 35.37 -20.06 0.45
CA LEU A 519 35.49 -18.67 0.89
C LEU A 519 35.15 -18.53 2.38
N PHE A 520 33.96 -19.04 2.77
CA PHE A 520 33.52 -19.14 4.16
C PHE A 520 32.45 -20.22 4.32
N GLU A 521 32.21 -20.60 5.57
CA GLU A 521 31.21 -21.59 5.96
C GLU A 521 30.38 -21.05 7.11
N LEU A 522 29.06 -21.23 7.06
CA LEU A 522 28.11 -20.92 8.10
C LEU A 522 27.86 -22.14 9.00
N GLU A 523 27.00 -21.97 9.98
CA GLU A 523 26.53 -23.10 10.80
C GLU A 523 25.78 -24.13 9.94
N LYS A 524 25.94 -25.42 10.20
CA LYS A 524 25.32 -26.52 9.43
C LYS A 524 23.80 -26.46 9.34
N ASN A 525 23.15 -25.78 10.26
CA ASN A 525 21.71 -25.58 10.33
C ASN A 525 21.25 -24.27 9.66
N GLU A 526 22.10 -23.62 8.87
CA GLU A 526 21.80 -22.41 8.13
C GLU A 526 22.12 -22.60 6.64
N THR A 527 21.23 -22.19 5.77
CA THR A 527 21.37 -22.37 4.32
C THR A 527 21.55 -21.02 3.64
N ILE A 528 22.59 -20.90 2.81
CA ILE A 528 22.81 -19.74 1.94
C ILE A 528 21.83 -19.83 0.77
N THR A 529 20.93 -18.86 0.66
CA THR A 529 19.94 -18.78 -0.42
C THR A 529 20.44 -17.94 -1.59
N SER A 530 21.17 -16.85 -1.33
CA SER A 530 21.65 -15.93 -2.35
C SER A 530 22.90 -15.19 -1.88
N MET A 531 23.75 -14.79 -2.82
CA MET A 531 24.90 -13.92 -2.56
C MET A 531 25.01 -12.87 -3.65
N SER A 532 25.50 -11.68 -3.29
CA SER A 532 25.78 -10.59 -4.23
C SER A 532 26.97 -9.77 -3.77
N TYR A 533 27.77 -9.29 -4.72
CA TYR A 533 28.92 -8.43 -4.45
C TYR A 533 28.57 -6.96 -4.71
N ASP A 534 28.91 -6.07 -3.81
CA ASP A 534 28.54 -4.65 -3.86
C ASP A 534 29.59 -3.72 -4.49
N ASN A 535 30.69 -4.29 -5.02
CA ASN A 535 31.88 -3.58 -5.54
C ASN A 535 32.69 -2.78 -4.49
N ASN A 536 32.42 -2.96 -3.19
CA ASN A 536 33.15 -2.36 -2.08
C ASN A 536 33.84 -3.41 -1.19
N ASP A 537 34.28 -4.52 -1.79
CA ASP A 537 34.90 -5.66 -1.10
C ASP A 537 33.97 -6.38 -0.11
N ILE A 538 32.65 -6.21 -0.23
CA ILE A 538 31.66 -6.87 0.59
C ILE A 538 30.81 -7.82 -0.24
N ILE A 539 30.70 -9.05 0.23
CA ILE A 539 29.80 -10.07 -0.31
C ILE A 539 28.58 -10.17 0.62
N TRP A 540 27.47 -9.67 0.17
CA TRP A 540 26.19 -9.79 0.85
C TRP A 540 25.64 -11.20 0.74
N THR A 541 25.08 -11.71 1.81
CA THR A 541 24.60 -13.08 1.92
C THR A 541 23.19 -13.10 2.50
N GLY A 542 22.25 -13.66 1.75
CA GLY A 542 20.92 -14.00 2.22
C GLY A 542 20.89 -15.46 2.69
N THR A 543 20.24 -15.69 3.82
CA THR A 543 20.08 -17.03 4.39
C THR A 543 18.63 -17.25 4.85
N ASP A 544 18.29 -18.48 5.16
CA ASP A 544 17.03 -18.84 5.81
C ASP A 544 16.89 -18.22 7.22
N LYS A 545 18.01 -17.82 7.85
CA LYS A 545 18.03 -17.14 9.15
C LYS A 545 18.18 -15.62 9.07
N GLY A 546 18.40 -15.05 7.86
CA GLY A 546 18.47 -13.61 7.69
C GLY A 546 19.59 -13.09 6.82
N LEU A 547 19.94 -11.81 7.02
CA LEU A 547 20.93 -11.08 6.24
C LEU A 547 22.28 -11.07 6.92
N GLY A 548 23.34 -11.31 6.17
CA GLY A 548 24.72 -11.15 6.59
C GLY A 548 25.63 -10.64 5.47
N PHE A 549 26.88 -10.43 5.77
CA PHE A 549 27.89 -10.10 4.78
C PHE A 549 29.26 -10.62 5.17
N PHE A 550 30.04 -10.94 4.16
CA PHE A 550 31.44 -11.31 4.29
C PHE A 550 32.32 -10.18 3.77
N ASP A 551 33.20 -9.69 4.62
CA ASP A 551 34.17 -8.67 4.28
C ASP A 551 35.45 -9.32 3.75
N LEU A 552 35.79 -9.06 2.48
CA LEU A 552 36.96 -9.64 1.81
C LEU A 552 38.30 -9.16 2.38
N LYS A 553 38.34 -7.97 2.99
CA LYS A 553 39.55 -7.40 3.59
C LYS A 553 39.85 -8.03 4.94
N SER A 554 38.87 -8.04 5.82
CA SER A 554 39.02 -8.62 7.17
C SER A 554 38.88 -10.13 7.17
N ARG A 555 38.34 -10.73 6.09
CA ARG A 555 38.00 -12.16 5.96
C ARG A 555 37.07 -12.65 7.08
N LYS A 556 36.13 -11.80 7.52
CA LYS A 556 35.15 -12.13 8.56
C LYS A 556 33.73 -12.06 8.04
N TYR A 557 32.93 -12.98 8.52
CA TYR A 557 31.48 -12.94 8.28
C TYR A 557 30.79 -12.14 9.40
N HIS A 558 29.87 -11.26 9.02
CA HIS A 558 29.08 -10.42 9.94
C HIS A 558 27.60 -10.65 9.70
N ARG A 559 26.85 -10.83 10.75
CA ARG A 559 25.39 -10.96 10.68
C ARG A 559 24.73 -9.63 11.03
N ILE A 560 23.72 -9.26 10.25
CA ILE A 560 22.87 -8.13 10.53
C ILE A 560 21.69 -8.62 11.36
N HIS A 561 21.69 -8.24 12.63
CA HIS A 561 20.61 -8.58 13.56
C HIS A 561 19.40 -7.68 13.30
N THR A 562 18.48 -8.15 12.50
CA THR A 562 17.19 -7.49 12.25
C THR A 562 16.07 -8.53 12.26
N LYS A 563 14.92 -8.17 12.85
CA LYS A 563 13.72 -9.01 12.79
C LYS A 563 13.00 -8.96 11.42
N LEU A 564 13.43 -8.05 10.53
CA LEU A 564 12.78 -7.81 9.24
C LEU A 564 13.06 -8.91 8.21
N PHE A 565 14.20 -9.59 8.29
CA PHE A 565 14.64 -10.53 7.27
C PHE A 565 14.85 -11.91 7.83
N ASN A 566 13.79 -12.66 7.99
CA ASN A 566 13.86 -14.11 8.13
C ASN A 566 13.52 -14.73 6.78
N ASN A 567 14.21 -15.82 6.45
CA ASN A 567 13.96 -16.56 5.22
C ASN A 567 14.09 -15.71 3.94
N ILE A 568 15.29 -15.18 3.71
CA ILE A 568 15.62 -14.45 2.48
C ILE A 568 15.61 -15.45 1.33
N SER A 569 14.74 -15.28 0.36
CA SER A 569 14.74 -16.12 -0.85
C SER A 569 15.79 -15.64 -1.85
N PHE A 570 16.03 -14.34 -1.89
CA PHE A 570 16.89 -13.73 -2.91
C PHE A 570 17.42 -12.37 -2.48
N LEU A 571 18.64 -12.02 -2.92
CA LEU A 571 19.19 -10.68 -2.82
C LEU A 571 20.09 -10.30 -4.01
N ILE A 572 20.13 -9.00 -4.33
CA ILE A 572 21.06 -8.44 -5.31
C ILE A 572 21.47 -7.01 -4.93
N ALA A 573 22.77 -6.73 -4.99
CA ALA A 573 23.30 -5.38 -4.82
C ALA A 573 23.24 -4.64 -6.17
N ASP A 574 22.58 -3.47 -6.20
CA ASP A 574 22.66 -2.60 -7.36
C ASP A 574 23.93 -1.74 -7.33
N ARG A 575 24.22 -1.11 -8.46
CA ARG A 575 25.43 -0.28 -8.57
C ARG A 575 25.29 1.11 -7.98
N LYS A 576 24.14 1.42 -7.40
CA LYS A 576 23.84 2.70 -6.74
C LYS A 576 23.98 2.62 -5.22
N GLY A 577 24.46 1.46 -4.71
CA GLY A 577 24.66 1.23 -3.29
C GLY A 577 23.39 0.83 -2.55
N ARG A 578 22.40 0.26 -3.26
CA ARG A 578 21.23 -0.37 -2.67
C ARG A 578 21.34 -1.88 -2.77
N LEU A 579 20.87 -2.56 -1.75
CA LEU A 579 20.65 -4.00 -1.74
C LEU A 579 19.16 -4.27 -1.85
N TRP A 580 18.75 -4.98 -2.88
CA TRP A 580 17.40 -5.45 -3.07
C TRP A 580 17.27 -6.84 -2.47
N ILE A 581 16.28 -7.02 -1.59
CA ILE A 581 16.11 -8.23 -0.80
C ILE A 581 14.68 -8.69 -0.94
N CYS A 582 14.47 -9.96 -1.29
CA CYS A 582 13.17 -10.60 -1.20
C CYS A 582 13.16 -11.53 0.00
N ALA A 583 12.26 -11.27 0.95
CA ALA A 583 12.07 -12.08 2.13
C ALA A 583 10.57 -12.17 2.45
N GLN A 584 10.08 -13.36 2.81
CA GLN A 584 8.67 -13.59 3.16
C GLN A 584 7.69 -13.04 2.09
N ASN A 585 8.01 -13.18 0.81
CA ASN A 585 7.24 -12.69 -0.34
C ASN A 585 7.07 -11.17 -0.40
N GLN A 586 7.93 -10.41 0.30
CA GLN A 586 8.01 -8.96 0.24
C GLN A 586 9.35 -8.52 -0.36
N LEU A 587 9.33 -7.42 -1.09
CA LEU A 587 10.53 -6.80 -1.64
C LEU A 587 10.96 -5.64 -0.76
N TYR A 588 12.25 -5.63 -0.43
CA TYR A 588 12.89 -4.58 0.34
C TYR A 588 14.03 -3.96 -0.47
N SER A 589 14.21 -2.67 -0.37
CA SER A 589 15.46 -2.02 -0.78
C SER A 589 16.18 -1.48 0.45
N TYR A 590 17.45 -1.81 0.61
CA TYR A 590 18.31 -1.38 1.70
C TYR A 590 19.41 -0.45 1.18
N ILE A 591 19.41 0.81 1.63
CA ILE A 591 20.46 1.78 1.34
C ILE A 591 21.57 1.57 2.36
N ILE A 592 22.67 0.96 1.90
CA ILE A 592 23.76 0.47 2.77
C ILE A 592 24.37 1.60 3.60
N LYS A 593 24.65 2.74 2.97
CA LYS A 593 25.29 3.90 3.62
C LYS A 593 24.46 4.54 4.72
N GLU A 594 23.14 4.53 4.56
CA GLU A 594 22.21 5.20 5.47
C GLU A 594 21.61 4.25 6.50
N ASN A 595 21.85 2.94 6.35
CA ASN A 595 21.21 1.88 7.12
C ASN A 595 19.66 1.99 7.09
N LYS A 596 19.11 2.33 5.90
CA LYS A 596 17.69 2.61 5.71
C LYS A 596 17.05 1.57 4.80
N PHE A 597 15.92 1.02 5.24
CA PHE A 597 15.14 0.05 4.48
C PHE A 597 13.91 0.71 3.88
N THR A 598 13.45 0.23 2.73
CA THR A 598 12.16 0.61 2.15
C THR A 598 11.43 -0.66 1.73
N ILE A 599 10.16 -0.78 2.12
CA ILE A 599 9.29 -1.88 1.78
C ILE A 599 8.54 -1.53 0.49
N TRP A 600 8.54 -2.44 -0.47
CA TRP A 600 7.81 -2.34 -1.74
C TRP A 600 6.69 -3.37 -1.76
N ASN A 601 5.48 -2.93 -2.05
CA ASN A 601 4.28 -3.76 -2.00
C ASN A 601 3.46 -3.64 -3.30
N SER A 602 2.27 -4.22 -3.32
CA SER A 602 1.39 -4.21 -4.49
C SER A 602 0.97 -2.80 -4.92
N SER A 603 0.83 -1.85 -3.99
CA SER A 603 0.53 -0.46 -4.34
C SER A 603 1.69 0.25 -5.01
N ASP A 604 2.92 -0.25 -4.86
CA ASP A 604 4.12 0.21 -5.56
C ASP A 604 4.37 -0.56 -6.88
N GLY A 605 3.48 -1.48 -7.27
CA GLY A 605 3.58 -2.29 -8.48
C GLY A 605 4.31 -3.63 -8.32
N PHE A 606 4.73 -4.00 -7.09
CA PHE A 606 5.33 -5.30 -6.79
C PHE A 606 4.23 -6.28 -6.36
N PRO A 607 3.94 -7.33 -7.14
CA PRO A 607 3.01 -8.36 -6.71
C PRO A 607 3.63 -9.09 -5.51
N SER A 608 2.84 -9.45 -4.51
CA SER A 608 3.28 -10.36 -3.46
C SER A 608 3.67 -11.68 -4.12
N ASN A 609 4.96 -11.96 -4.22
CA ASN A 609 5.49 -12.98 -5.12
C ASN A 609 6.72 -13.64 -4.51
N GLU A 610 6.81 -14.94 -4.68
CA GLU A 610 8.02 -15.70 -4.43
C GLU A 610 9.02 -15.44 -5.56
N ILE A 611 10.04 -14.63 -5.29
CA ILE A 611 11.12 -14.39 -6.24
C ILE A 611 12.16 -15.50 -6.12
N LEU A 612 12.38 -16.19 -7.22
CA LEU A 612 13.32 -17.31 -7.31
C LEU A 612 14.66 -16.88 -7.92
N PHE A 613 14.64 -15.87 -8.80
CA PHE A 613 15.82 -15.42 -9.55
C PHE A 613 15.83 -13.92 -9.69
N ALA A 614 17.02 -13.34 -9.74
CA ALA A 614 17.20 -11.99 -10.24
C ALA A 614 18.44 -11.89 -11.08
N TYR A 615 18.39 -10.93 -11.96
CA TYR A 615 19.46 -10.67 -12.91
C TYR A 615 19.63 -9.16 -13.10
N GLN A 616 20.85 -8.70 -12.94
CA GLN A 616 21.28 -7.37 -13.35
C GLN A 616 22.59 -7.49 -14.09
N LYS A 617 22.58 -7.16 -15.38
CA LYS A 617 23.80 -7.15 -16.17
C LYS A 617 24.70 -6.00 -15.78
N GLN A 618 26.01 -6.24 -15.85
CA GLN A 618 27.02 -5.21 -15.58
C GLN A 618 26.93 -3.98 -16.49
N SER A 619 26.43 -4.11 -17.71
CA SER A 619 26.28 -3.02 -18.68
C SER A 619 25.03 -2.16 -18.44
N ASN A 620 23.94 -2.72 -17.89
CA ASN A 620 22.68 -2.03 -17.69
C ASN A 620 22.49 -1.63 -16.22
N LYS A 621 22.88 -0.42 -15.89
CA LYS A 621 22.84 0.10 -14.51
C LYS A 621 21.45 0.54 -14.06
N ASN A 622 20.48 0.61 -14.98
CA ASN A 622 19.20 1.26 -14.72
C ASN A 622 18.08 0.27 -14.40
N TYR A 623 18.24 -1.01 -14.72
CA TYR A 623 17.18 -1.99 -14.53
C TYR A 623 17.69 -3.24 -13.80
N ILE A 624 16.80 -3.77 -12.94
CA ILE A 624 16.92 -5.11 -12.36
C ILE A 624 15.71 -5.91 -12.84
N TYR A 625 15.93 -7.15 -13.24
CA TYR A 625 14.89 -8.09 -13.61
C TYR A 625 14.79 -9.17 -12.54
N LEU A 626 13.59 -9.41 -12.03
CA LEU A 626 13.29 -10.45 -11.07
C LEU A 626 12.32 -11.44 -11.69
N GLY A 627 12.62 -12.72 -11.58
CA GLY A 627 11.75 -13.81 -12.02
C GLY A 627 11.20 -14.58 -10.82
N GLY A 628 9.93 -14.89 -10.85
CA GLY A 628 9.26 -15.64 -9.79
C GLY A 628 8.01 -16.34 -10.28
N SER A 629 7.19 -16.83 -9.33
CA SER A 629 5.97 -17.61 -9.62
C SER A 629 4.85 -16.78 -10.26
N GLU A 630 4.91 -15.44 -10.17
CA GLU A 630 3.87 -14.53 -10.66
C GLU A 630 4.34 -13.59 -11.79
N GLY A 631 5.42 -13.94 -12.50
CA GLY A 631 5.87 -13.24 -13.69
C GLY A 631 7.24 -12.58 -13.59
N LEU A 632 7.52 -11.72 -14.57
CA LEU A 632 8.73 -10.91 -14.67
C LEU A 632 8.48 -9.56 -14.01
N VAL A 633 9.31 -9.21 -13.03
CA VAL A 633 9.32 -7.89 -12.40
C VAL A 633 10.52 -7.11 -12.92
N LYS A 634 10.28 -5.96 -13.52
CA LYS A 634 11.30 -5.01 -13.99
C LYS A 634 11.34 -3.83 -13.04
N ILE A 635 12.48 -3.57 -12.42
CA ILE A 635 12.70 -2.46 -11.49
C ILE A 635 13.60 -1.43 -12.15
N ASN A 636 13.15 -0.18 -12.22
CA ASN A 636 14.01 0.94 -12.57
C ASN A 636 14.74 1.42 -11.32
N THR A 637 16.06 1.32 -11.30
CA THR A 637 16.88 1.69 -10.13
C THR A 637 17.08 3.20 -9.96
N ASN A 638 16.60 4.03 -10.91
CA ASN A 638 16.62 5.50 -10.82
C ASN A 638 15.48 6.02 -9.93
N ILE A 639 15.38 5.50 -8.73
CA ILE A 639 14.37 5.90 -7.75
C ILE A 639 14.88 7.14 -7.02
N PRO A 640 14.16 8.27 -7.04
CA PRO A 640 14.52 9.43 -6.24
C PRO A 640 14.41 9.09 -4.75
N GLU A 641 15.22 9.73 -3.95
CA GLU A 641 15.08 9.67 -2.49
C GLU A 641 13.78 10.39 -2.11
N THR A 642 12.83 9.62 -1.65
CA THR A 642 11.58 10.17 -1.12
C THR A 642 11.68 10.31 0.39
N GLU A 643 11.30 11.46 0.92
CA GLU A 643 11.12 11.62 2.35
C GLU A 643 10.08 10.62 2.86
N THR A 644 10.48 9.83 3.85
CA THR A 644 9.54 8.92 4.54
C THR A 644 8.57 9.75 5.36
N GLN A 645 7.32 9.81 4.94
CA GLN A 645 6.27 10.43 5.75
C GLN A 645 6.00 9.56 6.97
N ILE A 646 6.02 10.20 8.13
CA ILE A 646 5.66 9.57 9.40
C ILE A 646 4.13 9.50 9.46
N PRO A 647 3.52 8.31 9.59
CA PRO A 647 2.07 8.19 9.71
C PRO A 647 1.57 8.88 10.99
N GLU A 648 0.48 9.61 10.89
CA GLU A 648 -0.20 10.19 12.04
C GLU A 648 -1.27 9.24 12.56
N ILE A 649 -1.23 8.92 13.85
CA ILE A 649 -2.15 7.99 14.50
C ILE A 649 -3.17 8.79 15.29
N TYR A 650 -4.46 8.53 15.03
CA TYR A 650 -5.59 9.16 15.71
C TYR A 650 -6.44 8.13 16.44
N LEU A 651 -6.95 8.51 17.59
CA LEU A 651 -8.02 7.78 18.26
C LEU A 651 -9.33 8.07 17.51
N SER A 652 -9.93 7.05 16.91
CA SER A 652 -11.17 7.24 16.14
C SER A 652 -12.41 7.00 16.97
N ASP A 653 -12.46 5.92 17.74
CA ASP A 653 -13.59 5.59 18.59
C ASP A 653 -13.18 4.73 19.79
N ILE A 654 -14.03 4.72 20.82
CA ILE A 654 -13.91 3.82 21.97
C ILE A 654 -15.28 3.23 22.22
N LEU A 655 -15.36 1.91 22.20
CA LEU A 655 -16.56 1.16 22.53
C LEU A 655 -16.40 0.49 23.90
N LEU A 656 -17.34 0.72 24.79
CA LEU A 656 -17.45 0.00 26.04
C LEU A 656 -18.70 -0.90 25.99
N ASN A 657 -18.48 -2.21 26.09
CA ASN A 657 -19.54 -3.22 25.92
C ASN A 657 -20.31 -3.04 24.60
N GLY A 658 -19.61 -2.70 23.50
CA GLY A 658 -20.20 -2.46 22.18
C GLY A 658 -20.88 -1.11 22.00
N SER A 659 -20.95 -0.26 23.03
CA SER A 659 -21.59 1.06 22.94
C SER A 659 -20.55 2.19 22.88
N PRO A 660 -20.77 3.24 22.06
CA PRO A 660 -19.83 4.36 21.94
C PRO A 660 -19.60 5.08 23.28
N TYR A 661 -18.34 5.30 23.60
CA TYR A 661 -17.92 5.88 24.89
C TYR A 661 -17.10 7.16 24.76
N LEU A 662 -16.87 7.66 23.54
CA LEU A 662 -16.00 8.79 23.22
C LEU A 662 -16.40 10.10 23.92
N LYS A 663 -17.69 10.35 24.11
CA LYS A 663 -18.23 11.54 24.82
C LYS A 663 -17.82 11.66 26.29
N LYS A 664 -17.32 10.60 26.89
CA LYS A 664 -16.90 10.56 28.30
C LYS A 664 -15.40 10.78 28.51
N ILE A 665 -14.67 11.11 27.43
CA ILE A 665 -13.24 11.42 27.51
C ILE A 665 -13.07 12.83 28.07
N LYS A 666 -12.32 12.93 29.17
CA LYS A 666 -11.83 14.22 29.70
C LYS A 666 -10.31 14.14 29.68
N GLU A 667 -9.65 15.13 29.05
CA GLU A 667 -8.19 15.24 29.01
C GLU A 667 -7.46 13.92 28.61
N ASN A 668 -7.93 13.24 27.57
CA ASN A 668 -7.42 11.93 27.14
C ASN A 668 -7.49 10.85 28.25
N THR A 669 -8.48 10.94 29.15
CA THR A 669 -8.68 9.98 30.22
C THR A 669 -10.11 9.48 30.24
N ILE A 670 -10.29 8.17 30.34
CA ILE A 670 -11.61 7.52 30.50
C ILE A 670 -11.68 6.78 31.82
N ASN A 671 -12.84 6.86 32.48
CA ASN A 671 -13.17 6.09 33.67
C ASN A 671 -14.13 4.97 33.28
N ILE A 672 -13.74 3.73 33.48
CA ILE A 672 -14.55 2.56 33.19
C ILE A 672 -14.86 1.77 34.46
N PRO A 673 -16.05 1.18 34.58
CA PRO A 673 -16.42 0.39 35.73
C PRO A 673 -15.67 -0.94 35.75
N TRP A 674 -15.39 -1.50 36.91
CA TRP A 674 -14.70 -2.78 37.09
C TRP A 674 -15.41 -3.98 36.44
N ASN A 675 -16.73 -3.89 36.25
CA ASN A 675 -17.59 -4.95 35.71
C ASN A 675 -17.87 -4.81 34.20
N TYR A 676 -17.02 -4.11 33.47
CA TYR A 676 -17.14 -4.09 32.04
C TYR A 676 -16.73 -5.45 31.43
N ASN A 677 -17.33 -5.79 30.28
CA ASN A 677 -17.04 -7.04 29.58
C ASN A 677 -15.97 -6.85 28.48
N SER A 678 -16.08 -5.76 27.73
CA SER A 678 -15.17 -5.46 26.62
C SER A 678 -14.92 -3.96 26.48
N LEU A 679 -13.68 -3.62 26.15
CA LEU A 679 -13.26 -2.28 25.76
C LEU A 679 -12.53 -2.40 24.43
N SER A 680 -13.09 -1.78 23.39
CA SER A 680 -12.49 -1.70 22.07
C SER A 680 -12.02 -0.28 21.78
N ILE A 681 -10.76 -0.11 21.42
CA ILE A 681 -10.13 1.17 21.07
C ILE A 681 -9.79 1.12 19.60
N HIS A 682 -10.44 1.95 18.81
CA HIS A 682 -10.28 2.03 17.37
C HIS A 682 -9.34 3.16 17.00
N LEU A 683 -8.37 2.86 16.13
CA LEU A 683 -7.40 3.83 15.63
C LEU A 683 -7.64 4.12 14.16
N ARG A 684 -7.25 5.31 13.76
CA ARG A 684 -7.06 5.69 12.35
C ARG A 684 -5.63 6.13 12.14
N ILE A 685 -5.09 5.70 11.01
CA ILE A 685 -3.73 6.05 10.61
C ILE A 685 -3.84 6.87 9.34
N LYS A 686 -3.49 8.16 9.45
CA LYS A 686 -3.43 9.04 8.31
C LYS A 686 -2.05 8.95 7.67
N ASN A 687 -2.01 8.56 6.43
CA ASN A 687 -0.81 8.54 5.61
C ASN A 687 -1.16 8.67 4.13
N ARG A 688 -0.16 9.03 3.33
CA ARG A 688 -0.25 9.10 1.88
C ARG A 688 -0.71 7.78 1.23
N ASP A 689 -0.29 6.64 1.78
CA ASP A 689 -0.71 5.33 1.29
C ASP A 689 -1.81 4.72 2.18
N ILE A 690 -3.07 4.98 1.82
CA ILE A 690 -4.25 4.48 2.53
C ILE A 690 -4.37 2.94 2.47
N PHE A 691 -3.72 2.28 1.50
CA PHE A 691 -3.73 0.83 1.34
C PHE A 691 -2.61 0.14 2.12
N GLN A 692 -1.66 0.88 2.67
CA GLN A 692 -0.57 0.32 3.44
C GLN A 692 -1.08 -0.19 4.79
N LYS A 693 -0.84 -1.48 5.06
CA LYS A 693 -1.05 -2.05 6.38
C LYS A 693 0.16 -1.74 7.27
N TYR A 694 -0.11 -1.23 8.47
CA TYR A 694 0.90 -0.88 9.45
C TYR A 694 0.96 -1.92 10.56
N LEU A 695 2.16 -2.35 10.94
CA LEU A 695 2.35 -3.10 12.16
C LEU A 695 2.28 -2.11 13.33
N LEU A 696 1.22 -2.21 14.11
CA LEU A 696 0.99 -1.39 15.29
C LEU A 696 1.59 -2.07 16.50
N ARG A 697 2.25 -1.28 17.32
CA ARG A 697 2.81 -1.71 18.60
C ARG A 697 2.12 -0.93 19.71
N TYR A 698 1.24 -1.60 20.44
CA TYR A 698 0.58 -1.06 21.62
C TYR A 698 1.39 -1.37 22.87
N ILE A 699 1.61 -0.36 23.69
CA ILE A 699 2.30 -0.46 24.97
C ILE A 699 1.30 -0.09 26.05
N ILE A 700 0.90 -1.08 26.85
CA ILE A 700 -0.02 -0.91 27.97
C ILE A 700 0.82 -0.84 29.24
N GLU A 701 0.90 0.36 29.80
CA GLU A 701 1.68 0.64 31.01
C GLU A 701 0.76 0.68 32.22
N SER A 702 1.03 -0.18 33.21
CA SER A 702 0.42 -0.17 34.52
C SER A 702 1.53 -0.44 35.56
N ARG A 703 1.34 -1.34 36.52
CA ARG A 703 2.43 -1.87 37.38
C ARG A 703 3.43 -2.71 36.57
N SER A 704 3.02 -3.31 35.47
CA SER A 704 3.84 -4.01 34.51
C SER A 704 3.63 -3.41 33.13
N LYS A 705 4.59 -3.61 32.22
CA LYS A 705 4.53 -3.17 30.83
C LYS A 705 4.18 -4.36 29.97
N GLN A 706 3.05 -4.28 29.23
CA GLN A 706 2.63 -5.28 28.27
C GLN A 706 2.78 -4.71 26.86
N LEU A 707 3.32 -5.51 25.94
CA LEU A 707 3.52 -5.17 24.53
C LEU A 707 2.61 -6.06 23.68
N ILE A 708 1.84 -5.45 22.77
CA ILE A 708 1.00 -6.13 21.79
C ILE A 708 1.39 -5.61 20.41
N GLU A 709 1.75 -6.51 19.50
CA GLU A 709 2.03 -6.18 18.09
C GLU A 709 0.96 -6.79 17.20
N THR A 710 0.32 -5.97 16.36
CA THR A 710 -0.77 -6.39 15.47
C THR A 710 -0.88 -5.49 14.26
N TYR A 711 -1.44 -6.01 13.16
CA TYR A 711 -1.85 -5.21 12.00
C TYR A 711 -3.29 -4.68 12.11
N ASP A 712 -4.02 -5.10 13.15
CA ASP A 712 -5.38 -4.64 13.40
C ASP A 712 -5.34 -3.26 14.07
N PRO A 713 -6.00 -2.23 13.50
CA PRO A 713 -6.09 -0.92 14.12
C PRO A 713 -7.02 -0.89 15.36
N THR A 714 -7.67 -2.02 15.67
CA THR A 714 -8.55 -2.16 16.82
C THR A 714 -7.86 -2.90 17.96
N LEU A 715 -7.67 -2.23 19.08
CA LEU A 715 -7.19 -2.86 20.30
C LEU A 715 -8.38 -3.29 21.17
N ASN A 716 -8.55 -4.61 21.28
CA ASN A 716 -9.59 -5.20 22.15
C ASN A 716 -9.01 -5.59 23.50
N LEU A 717 -9.56 -5.03 24.57
CA LEU A 717 -9.17 -5.28 25.95
C LEU A 717 -10.35 -5.84 26.72
N SER A 718 -10.15 -7.01 27.31
CA SER A 718 -11.12 -7.63 28.23
C SER A 718 -10.52 -7.70 29.63
N SER A 719 -11.34 -7.48 30.66
CA SER A 719 -11.04 -7.78 32.06
C SER A 719 -9.73 -7.16 32.61
N LEU A 720 -9.47 -5.88 32.35
CA LEU A 720 -8.41 -5.18 33.05
C LEU A 720 -8.77 -5.09 34.55
N SER A 721 -7.80 -5.36 35.42
CA SER A 721 -7.97 -5.21 36.86
C SER A 721 -8.14 -3.74 37.25
N ALA A 722 -8.74 -3.46 38.42
CA ALA A 722 -8.87 -2.11 38.93
C ALA A 722 -7.49 -1.43 39.07
N GLY A 723 -7.35 -0.25 38.46
CA GLY A 723 -6.10 0.48 38.44
C GLY A 723 -6.02 1.50 37.31
N ASN A 724 -4.86 2.13 37.18
CA ASN A 724 -4.58 3.12 36.13
C ASN A 724 -3.71 2.49 35.05
N TYR A 725 -4.10 2.70 33.79
CA TYR A 725 -3.40 2.23 32.60
C TYR A 725 -3.13 3.38 31.66
N THR A 726 -1.93 3.43 31.12
CA THR A 726 -1.57 4.35 30.02
C THR A 726 -1.32 3.52 28.78
N ILE A 727 -2.06 3.79 27.72
CA ILE A 727 -1.86 3.16 26.42
C ILE A 727 -1.06 4.09 25.55
N ARG A 728 0.06 3.58 25.05
CA ARG A 728 0.88 4.22 24.02
C ARG A 728 0.85 3.38 22.76
N VAL A 729 0.93 4.03 21.61
CA VAL A 729 0.96 3.35 20.32
C VAL A 729 2.10 3.88 19.48
N SER A 730 2.72 3.00 18.72
CA SER A 730 3.64 3.31 17.63
C SER A 730 3.31 2.43 16.44
N CYS A 731 3.67 2.86 15.23
CA CYS A 731 3.54 2.04 14.03
C CYS A 731 4.88 1.94 13.31
N ASN A 732 5.04 0.91 12.48
CA ASN A 732 6.17 0.85 11.57
C ASN A 732 5.99 1.88 10.45
N THR A 733 7.08 2.47 10.03
CA THR A 733 7.14 3.34 8.85
C THR A 733 7.53 2.52 7.62
N LYS A 734 7.44 3.09 6.42
CA LYS A 734 7.81 2.42 5.17
C LYS A 734 9.31 2.03 5.14
N ASP A 735 10.14 2.68 5.95
CA ASP A 735 11.55 2.35 6.17
C ASP A 735 11.80 1.27 7.25
N GLY A 736 10.74 0.61 7.72
CA GLY A 736 10.83 -0.49 8.69
C GLY A 736 11.12 -0.07 10.14
N ASN A 737 11.32 1.21 10.39
CA ASN A 737 11.48 1.74 11.74
C ASN A 737 10.11 1.90 12.41
N HIS A 738 10.08 1.90 13.73
CA HIS A 738 8.89 2.27 14.48
C HIS A 738 8.90 3.76 14.79
N THR A 739 7.73 4.39 14.68
CA THR A 739 7.54 5.77 15.16
C THR A 739 7.78 5.83 16.67
N THR A 740 8.07 7.01 17.18
CA THR A 740 8.13 7.22 18.64
C THR A 740 6.76 6.91 19.25
N PRO A 741 6.69 6.13 20.36
CA PRO A 741 5.42 5.78 20.97
C PRO A 741 4.66 7.02 21.45
N GLN A 742 3.51 7.27 20.85
CA GLN A 742 2.61 8.37 21.21
C GLN A 742 1.68 7.92 22.35
N LYS A 743 1.45 8.79 23.31
CA LYS A 743 0.44 8.56 24.35
C LYS A 743 -0.96 8.71 23.73
N LEU A 744 -1.71 7.62 23.71
CA LEU A 744 -3.04 7.59 23.11
C LEU A 744 -4.10 7.98 24.12
N ILE A 745 -4.18 7.26 25.25
CA ILE A 745 -5.23 7.44 26.26
C ILE A 745 -4.81 6.89 27.63
N ASN A 746 -5.38 7.47 28.68
CA ASN A 746 -5.35 6.91 30.02
C ASN A 746 -6.67 6.22 30.33
N ILE A 747 -6.62 5.05 30.94
CA ILE A 747 -7.78 4.30 31.37
C ILE A 747 -7.71 4.13 32.88
N ILE A 748 -8.76 4.54 33.57
CA ILE A 748 -8.92 4.34 35.01
C ILE A 748 -10.04 3.33 35.19
N VAL A 749 -9.68 2.12 35.61
CA VAL A 749 -10.64 1.07 35.99
C VAL A 749 -10.98 1.24 37.45
N THR A 750 -12.22 1.65 37.74
CA THR A 750 -12.68 1.86 39.12
C THR A 750 -12.78 0.52 39.85
N PRO A 751 -12.33 0.44 41.10
CA PRO A 751 -12.43 -0.79 41.88
C PRO A 751 -13.88 -1.12 42.22
N PRO A 752 -14.22 -2.39 42.45
CA PRO A 752 -15.52 -2.77 42.98
C PRO A 752 -15.79 -2.07 44.32
N TRP A 753 -17.03 -1.69 44.56
CA TRP A 753 -17.44 -0.98 45.78
C TRP A 753 -16.97 -1.66 47.07
N TYR A 754 -16.95 -3.02 47.05
CA TYR A 754 -16.50 -3.82 48.23
C TYR A 754 -14.97 -3.84 48.43
N LYS A 755 -14.19 -3.34 47.49
CA LYS A 755 -12.71 -3.16 47.59
C LYS A 755 -12.31 -1.71 47.84
N THR A 756 -13.25 -0.80 48.00
CA THR A 756 -12.94 0.61 48.27
C THR A 756 -12.56 0.81 49.73
N SER A 757 -11.68 1.76 50.02
CA SER A 757 -11.16 2.01 51.39
C SER A 757 -12.25 2.30 52.39
N TRP A 758 -13.35 3.01 51.98
CA TRP A 758 -14.47 3.29 52.86
C TRP A 758 -15.25 2.04 53.26
N PHE A 759 -15.48 1.12 52.28
CA PHE A 759 -16.20 -0.14 52.52
C PHE A 759 -15.36 -1.08 53.41
N ILE A 760 -14.06 -1.21 53.13
CA ILE A 760 -13.14 -2.00 53.98
C ILE A 760 -13.12 -1.45 55.37
N GLY A 761 -13.12 -0.11 55.56
CA GLY A 761 -13.22 0.55 56.85
C GLY A 761 -14.50 0.19 57.60
N ILE A 762 -15.66 0.31 56.92
CA ILE A 762 -16.95 -0.07 57.49
C ILE A 762 -17.00 -1.56 57.85
N ALA A 763 -16.53 -2.43 56.94
CA ALA A 763 -16.49 -3.87 57.17
C ALA A 763 -15.58 -4.24 58.37
N ALA A 764 -14.46 -3.58 58.49
CA ALA A 764 -13.56 -3.76 59.67
C ALA A 764 -14.22 -3.29 60.98
N ILE A 765 -14.90 -2.15 60.95
CA ILE A 765 -15.63 -1.65 62.11
C ILE A 765 -16.76 -2.64 62.50
N LEU A 766 -17.55 -3.09 61.52
CA LEU A 766 -18.58 -4.08 61.75
C LEU A 766 -18.01 -5.40 62.30
N PHE A 767 -16.91 -5.83 61.78
CA PHE A 767 -16.19 -7.04 62.30
C PHE A 767 -15.75 -6.85 63.74
N ILE A 768 -15.19 -5.68 64.10
CA ILE A 768 -14.80 -5.36 65.46
C ILE A 768 -16.02 -5.33 66.38
N ILE A 769 -17.15 -4.69 65.95
CA ILE A 769 -18.37 -4.63 66.73
C ILE A 769 -18.96 -6.05 66.95
N THR A 770 -18.98 -6.88 65.92
CA THR A 770 -19.49 -8.25 65.99
C THR A 770 -18.62 -9.11 66.90
N THR A 771 -17.29 -9.04 66.78
CA THR A 771 -16.39 -9.78 67.64
C THR A 771 -16.42 -9.30 69.11
N ALA A 772 -16.54 -7.98 69.31
CA ALA A 772 -16.75 -7.41 70.66
C ALA A 772 -18.10 -7.84 71.23
N GLY A 773 -19.16 -7.85 70.43
CA GLY A 773 -20.50 -8.32 70.81
C GLY A 773 -20.50 -9.80 71.19
N ILE A 774 -19.89 -10.66 70.40
CA ILE A 774 -19.69 -12.07 70.72
C ILE A 774 -18.89 -12.26 71.98
N GLY A 775 -17.80 -11.51 72.13
CA GLY A 775 -16.97 -11.51 73.36
C GLY A 775 -17.81 -11.08 74.59
N TYR A 776 -18.57 -10.01 74.44
CA TYR A 776 -19.44 -9.55 75.55
C TYR A 776 -20.49 -10.61 75.92
N ILE A 777 -21.15 -11.23 74.97
CA ILE A 777 -22.10 -12.32 75.19
C ILE A 777 -21.41 -13.51 75.85
N TYR A 778 -20.21 -13.88 75.39
CA TYR A 778 -19.44 -14.94 75.95
C TYR A 778 -19.07 -14.66 77.44
N PHE A 779 -18.51 -13.45 77.70
CA PHE A 779 -18.19 -13.04 79.10
C PHE A 779 -19.44 -12.97 79.97
N ARG A 780 -20.55 -12.47 79.46
CA ARG A 780 -21.83 -12.41 80.16
C ARG A 780 -22.34 -13.81 80.50
N ARG A 781 -22.28 -14.75 79.54
CA ARG A 781 -22.62 -16.15 79.80
C ARG A 781 -21.67 -16.81 80.78
N LYS A 782 -20.37 -16.59 80.68
CA LYS A 782 -19.38 -17.11 81.61
C LYS A 782 -19.57 -16.54 83.03
N LYS A 783 -19.85 -15.24 83.18
CA LYS A 783 -20.17 -14.58 84.45
C LYS A 783 -21.45 -15.14 85.05
N LYS A 784 -22.47 -15.43 84.24
CA LYS A 784 -23.73 -16.05 84.72
C LYS A 784 -23.52 -17.49 85.13
N TYR A 785 -22.70 -18.22 84.40
CA TYR A 785 -22.33 -19.60 84.74
C TYR A 785 -21.49 -19.64 86.02
N MET A 786 -20.48 -18.75 86.23
CA MET A 786 -19.73 -18.65 87.47
C MET A 786 -20.58 -18.21 88.66
N LYS A 787 -21.52 -17.26 88.43
CA LYS A 787 -22.50 -16.89 89.49
C LYS A 787 -23.38 -18.06 89.91
N GLY A 788 -23.86 -18.86 88.84
CA GLY A 788 -24.59 -20.08 89.11
C GLY A 788 -23.84 -21.11 89.94
N ASN A 789 -22.60 -21.39 89.60
CA ASN A 789 -21.70 -22.32 90.34
C ASN A 789 -21.38 -21.79 91.70
N MET A 790 -21.15 -20.45 91.85
CA MET A 790 -20.87 -19.83 93.16
C MET A 790 -22.11 -19.95 94.11
N ASN A 791 -23.31 -19.75 93.56
CA ASN A 791 -24.52 -19.94 94.36
C ASN A 791 -24.78 -21.40 94.71
N HIS A 792 -24.49 -22.35 93.72
CA HIS A 792 -24.52 -23.80 94.08
C HIS A 792 -23.50 -24.16 95.08
N PHE A 793 -22.26 -23.60 95.01
CA PHE A 793 -21.21 -23.84 96.00
C PHE A 793 -21.59 -23.22 97.37
N LEU A 794 -22.10 -21.99 97.42
CA LEU A 794 -22.61 -21.37 98.66
C LEU A 794 -23.82 -22.13 99.21
N GLN A 795 -24.74 -22.63 98.40
CA GLN A 795 -25.81 -23.53 98.87
C GLN A 795 -25.30 -24.87 99.38
N ALA A 796 -24.29 -25.44 98.73
CA ALA A 796 -23.63 -26.69 99.30
C ALA A 796 -22.97 -26.42 100.59
N ILE A 797 -22.23 -25.29 100.74
CA ILE A 797 -21.60 -24.89 102.06
C ILE A 797 -22.70 -24.60 103.11
N LEU A 798 -23.84 -23.93 102.69
CA LEU A 798 -24.89 -23.65 103.71
C LEU A 798 -25.57 -24.92 104.15
N ASN A 799 -25.79 -25.89 103.22
CA ASN A 799 -26.34 -27.21 103.53
C ASN A 799 -25.35 -28.03 104.45
N ASP A 800 -24.06 -27.94 104.25
CA ASP A 800 -23.07 -28.56 105.10
C ASP A 800 -22.96 -27.94 106.50
N ILE A 801 -23.13 -26.59 106.59
CA ILE A 801 -23.17 -25.89 107.79
C ILE A 801 -24.47 -26.23 108.61
N LEU A 802 -25.63 -26.35 107.88
CA LEU A 802 -26.88 -26.74 108.54
C LEU A 802 -26.83 -28.20 108.94
N LYS A 803 -26.25 -29.11 108.23
CA LYS A 803 -26.07 -30.52 108.56
C LYS A 803 -25.21 -30.69 109.80
N ASN A 804 -24.15 -29.89 109.96
CA ASN A 804 -23.20 -29.91 111.16
C ASN A 804 -23.85 -29.21 112.33
N LYS A 805 -25.00 -28.50 112.21
CA LYS A 805 -25.77 -27.98 113.36
C LYS A 805 -26.78 -28.93 114.01
N GLU A 806 -27.18 -29.95 113.18
CA GLU A 806 -28.12 -30.96 113.71
C GLU A 806 -27.43 -32.13 114.49
N GLU A 807 -26.11 -32.25 114.40
CA GLU A 807 -25.35 -33.31 115.14
C GLU A 807 -24.78 -32.94 116.56
N LYS A 808 -25.10 -31.76 117.09
CA LYS A 808 -24.70 -31.39 118.45
C LYS A 808 -25.80 -30.85 119.29
N ILE A 809 -26.63 -31.75 119.70
CA ILE A 809 -27.28 -31.65 121.13
C ILE A 809 -27.55 -33.08 121.56
N PRO A 810 -26.76 -33.59 122.53
CA PRO A 810 -27.24 -34.70 123.31
C PRO A 810 -27.97 -34.15 124.51
N VAL A 811 -29.13 -34.75 124.76
CA VAL A 811 -29.92 -34.80 125.97
C VAL A 811 -30.34 -33.53 126.69
#